data_550c98f658a7829c858e2904f4e0e6a6
#
_entry.id   550c98f658a7829c858e2904f4e0e6a6
#
_cell.length_a   1.000
_cell.length_b   1.000
_cell.length_c   1.000
_cell.angle_alpha   90.00
_cell.angle_beta   90.00
_cell.angle_gamma   90.00
#
_symmetry.space_group_name_H-M   'P 1'
#
loop_
_entity.id
_entity.type
_entity.pdbx_description
1 polymer ?
#
loop_
_entity_poly.entity_id
_entity_poly.type
_entity_poly.pdbx_seq_one_letter_code
_entity_poly.pdbx_strand_id
1 'polypeptide(L)'
;MDHSTSKATSKMDRAGLNPVATYRVQLRAEFGFAAAAELVPYLAELGVSHLYTSPCLQAAAGSSHGYDVVDPGRVNTELGGERQHRRLQRVLRRAGLGRVIDLVPNHMAIAGRQNPWWWDVLENGPSSPWAAFFDVDWESSEDRWPNKVLLPVLGDHYGRVLEAGELRLAQADGAFTLHYHEHTFPIDPASLAGLLTAAAEACSSELLGFIADSCARLPRPTVSGRRTVNRRHRDKMVIQQLLARLCRHPPTPEQEHGGHLPPGSTPNDRLLSPRAAIAAEVARLNRDPDALDALLDNQNYRLALWRTAGRDLGYRRFFDINSLAGLRIENEEVFAATHALPLAWVREGSVQGLRIDHPDGLRDPAEYCRRLRQQCPEALIWLEKILEPGEELPADWPVNGTTGYDFINLVGGLLIDPAGEAELTAFYREFTGESADFPALARECKRQVITELLGSELNRLTALLVAVCERHRRHRDYTRHELHEALRQLAANFPVYRSYVSIQPTTKGKSDKTRRLASKTDRHHIRQAVAATDNPELDPELLRFLGKILGLELGGELEGELALRFQQFTGPAMAKGVEDTAFYRHHRLLCLNEVGGDPGRFGVLPAEFHRRAAEALARRPLSMLAGSTHDTKRGEDCRARLALLSEIPTRWRRLVARWSRQHKKYRREGLPEANVEYFIYQTLVGAWPLTKERLTPYLEKALREAKLRTSWTRPDSGYEKAVREFALTLLADERFRAELEQFLAPLIPAGRINGLSQTLLRLVYPGVPDIYQGSELWDLSLVDPDNRRPVDFAHRQRLLARLPTLNPEQIMARMDEGLPKLWLLRQGLHLRRRRSELFGSRGGYRPLNATGKKGQHLVACLRGEAVIALAPRLVLGLRGAWRDTRLTLPPGSWHNLLTGEDFVGGPRRVAALLGCFPVGLLEKQPT
;
A
#
# COMPACT_ATOMS: atom_id res chain seq x y z
N MET A 1 -36.08 -42.50 0.38
CA MET A 1 -35.17 -42.32 1.55
C MET A 1 -33.84 -41.78 1.02
N ASP A 2 -33.34 -40.77 1.70
CA ASP A 2 -32.04 -40.10 1.47
C ASP A 2 -31.90 -38.95 0.43
N HIS A 3 -32.70 -37.91 0.64
CA HIS A 3 -32.30 -36.57 0.14
C HIS A 3 -32.22 -35.49 1.26
N SER A 4 -32.36 -35.89 2.55
CA SER A 4 -32.36 -34.96 3.68
C SER A 4 -31.00 -34.78 4.38
N THR A 5 -30.06 -35.73 4.22
CA THR A 5 -28.74 -35.71 4.86
C THR A 5 -27.74 -34.82 4.12
N SER A 6 -27.88 -34.64 2.80
CA SER A 6 -26.96 -33.80 1.98
C SER A 6 -27.15 -32.29 2.21
N LYS A 7 -28.34 -31.82 2.62
CA LYS A 7 -28.60 -30.41 2.91
C LYS A 7 -28.19 -29.97 4.32
N ALA A 8 -28.10 -30.91 5.26
CA ALA A 8 -27.72 -30.64 6.64
C ALA A 8 -26.20 -30.45 6.77
N THR A 9 -25.40 -31.27 6.06
CA THR A 9 -23.93 -31.15 6.00
C THR A 9 -23.51 -29.84 5.31
N SER A 10 -24.22 -29.39 4.28
CA SER A 10 -23.88 -28.12 3.60
C SER A 10 -24.20 -26.85 4.43
N LYS A 11 -25.10 -26.96 5.41
CA LYS A 11 -25.43 -25.86 6.33
C LYS A 11 -24.47 -25.78 7.53
N MET A 12 -23.93 -26.90 7.99
CA MET A 12 -22.91 -26.93 9.05
C MET A 12 -21.54 -26.50 8.54
N ASP A 13 -21.20 -26.78 7.29
CA ASP A 13 -19.95 -26.31 6.66
C ASP A 13 -19.95 -24.81 6.32
N ARG A 14 -21.11 -24.16 6.27
CA ARG A 14 -21.27 -22.71 6.04
C ARG A 14 -21.41 -21.87 7.33
N ALA A 15 -21.52 -22.49 8.48
CA ALA A 15 -21.54 -21.79 9.77
C ALA A 15 -20.11 -21.31 10.12
N GLY A 16 -19.74 -20.23 9.52
CA GLY A 16 -18.66 -19.30 9.78
C GLY A 16 -17.49 -19.83 10.61
N LEU A 17 -16.35 -20.05 9.98
CA LEU A 17 -15.07 -20.00 10.67
C LEU A 17 -14.97 -18.62 11.34
N ASN A 18 -15.26 -18.55 12.65
CA ASN A 18 -15.00 -17.33 13.41
C ASN A 18 -13.52 -16.97 13.25
N PRO A 19 -13.18 -15.76 12.85
CA PRO A 19 -11.78 -15.35 12.66
C PRO A 19 -11.09 -15.32 14.03
N VAL A 20 -10.29 -16.32 14.30
CA VAL A 20 -9.48 -16.41 15.53
C VAL A 20 -8.21 -15.60 15.39
N ALA A 21 -7.50 -15.81 14.28
CA ALA A 21 -6.32 -15.07 13.86
C ALA A 21 -6.03 -15.34 12.38
N THR A 22 -5.32 -14.43 11.74
CA THR A 22 -4.79 -14.56 10.39
C THR A 22 -3.28 -14.75 10.41
N TYR A 23 -2.74 -15.40 9.38
CA TYR A 23 -1.31 -15.43 9.11
C TYR A 23 -1.07 -14.92 7.68
N ARG A 24 -0.41 -13.76 7.57
CA ARG A 24 -0.17 -13.12 6.29
C ARG A 24 1.09 -13.61 5.62
N VAL A 25 0.98 -14.07 4.36
CA VAL A 25 2.11 -14.44 3.49
C VAL A 25 2.18 -13.54 2.26
N GLN A 26 3.40 -13.22 1.86
CA GLN A 26 3.67 -12.52 0.60
C GLN A 26 3.89 -13.55 -0.50
N LEU A 27 2.94 -13.62 -1.42
CA LEU A 27 3.04 -14.48 -2.60
C LEU A 27 3.96 -13.83 -3.64
N ARG A 28 4.81 -14.65 -4.25
CA ARG A 28 5.73 -14.27 -5.33
C ARG A 28 6.14 -15.54 -6.10
N ALA A 29 6.87 -15.39 -7.20
CA ALA A 29 7.23 -16.54 -8.05
C ALA A 29 7.91 -17.67 -7.27
N GLU A 30 8.82 -17.34 -6.33
CA GLU A 30 9.55 -18.32 -5.51
C GLU A 30 8.71 -18.86 -4.35
N PHE A 31 7.63 -18.20 -3.97
CA PHE A 31 6.70 -18.60 -2.91
C PHE A 31 5.25 -18.43 -3.39
N GLY A 32 4.84 -19.28 -4.34
CA GLY A 32 3.50 -19.27 -4.91
C GLY A 32 2.50 -20.14 -4.15
N PHE A 33 1.37 -20.46 -4.79
CA PHE A 33 0.28 -21.25 -4.16
C PHE A 33 0.70 -22.65 -3.75
N ALA A 34 1.64 -23.29 -4.45
CA ALA A 34 2.15 -24.61 -4.09
C ALA A 34 2.88 -24.58 -2.75
N ALA A 35 3.81 -23.64 -2.57
CA ALA A 35 4.53 -23.45 -1.31
C ALA A 35 3.61 -23.04 -0.17
N ALA A 36 2.64 -22.15 -0.44
CA ALA A 36 1.61 -21.79 0.54
C ALA A 36 0.76 -23.01 0.97
N ALA A 37 0.45 -23.93 0.05
CA ALA A 37 -0.27 -25.15 0.39
C ALA A 37 0.55 -26.11 1.29
N GLU A 38 1.86 -26.15 1.12
CA GLU A 38 2.76 -26.94 1.96
C GLU A 38 2.92 -26.35 3.36
N LEU A 39 2.68 -25.03 3.52
CA LEU A 39 2.72 -24.35 4.81
C LEU A 39 1.47 -24.62 5.67
N VAL A 40 0.34 -25.03 5.08
CA VAL A 40 -0.95 -25.16 5.78
C VAL A 40 -0.90 -26.04 7.04
N PRO A 41 -0.21 -27.22 7.07
CA PRO A 41 -0.10 -28.02 8.30
C PRO A 41 0.57 -27.24 9.45
N TYR A 42 1.63 -26.50 9.17
CA TYR A 42 2.30 -25.64 10.15
C TYR A 42 1.36 -24.57 10.71
N LEU A 43 0.59 -23.90 9.86
CA LEU A 43 -0.37 -22.86 10.26
C LEU A 43 -1.50 -23.46 11.14
N ALA A 44 -1.97 -24.65 10.81
CA ALA A 44 -2.97 -25.35 11.61
C ALA A 44 -2.45 -25.73 13.00
N GLU A 45 -1.21 -26.21 13.08
CA GLU A 45 -0.54 -26.56 14.34
C GLU A 45 -0.22 -25.31 15.17
N LEU A 46 0.19 -24.21 14.56
CA LEU A 46 0.39 -22.93 15.22
C LEU A 46 -0.91 -22.41 15.86
N GLY A 47 -2.07 -22.72 15.26
CA GLY A 47 -3.39 -22.42 15.79
C GLY A 47 -4.11 -21.26 15.08
N VAL A 48 -3.60 -20.73 13.97
CA VAL A 48 -4.33 -19.72 13.18
C VAL A 48 -5.57 -20.29 12.52
N SER A 49 -6.55 -19.43 12.24
CA SER A 49 -7.80 -19.85 11.60
C SER A 49 -7.84 -19.56 10.10
N HIS A 50 -7.09 -18.58 9.63
CA HIS A 50 -7.11 -18.14 8.25
C HIS A 50 -5.71 -17.89 7.70
N LEU A 51 -5.46 -18.37 6.50
CA LEU A 51 -4.33 -17.92 5.70
C LEU A 51 -4.72 -16.60 5.00
N TYR A 52 -3.92 -15.56 5.18
CA TYR A 52 -4.08 -14.27 4.53
C TYR A 52 -2.99 -14.11 3.45
N THR A 53 -3.39 -13.96 2.20
CA THR A 53 -2.46 -13.86 1.07
C THR A 53 -2.40 -12.43 0.52
N SER A 54 -1.20 -11.98 0.13
CA SER A 54 -1.05 -10.81 -0.74
C SER A 54 -1.85 -10.97 -2.04
N PRO A 55 -2.00 -9.91 -2.89
CA PRO A 55 -2.78 -10.01 -4.11
C PRO A 55 -2.41 -11.20 -4.96
N CYS A 56 -3.42 -11.86 -5.53
CA CYS A 56 -3.25 -13.13 -6.26
C CYS A 56 -3.87 -13.13 -7.65
N LEU A 57 -4.44 -12.00 -8.08
CA LEU A 57 -4.85 -11.78 -9.46
C LEU A 57 -3.63 -11.55 -10.36
N GLN A 58 -3.80 -11.67 -11.69
CA GLN A 58 -2.69 -11.54 -12.61
C GLN A 58 -2.03 -10.18 -12.51
N ALA A 59 -0.81 -10.16 -12.00
CA ALA A 59 0.04 -8.99 -11.88
C ALA A 59 0.96 -8.84 -13.11
N ALA A 60 1.66 -7.72 -13.21
CA ALA A 60 2.69 -7.50 -14.19
C ALA A 60 3.81 -8.56 -14.06
N ALA A 61 4.43 -8.92 -15.17
CA ALA A 61 5.49 -9.93 -15.18
C ALA A 61 6.66 -9.51 -14.27
N GLY A 62 7.16 -10.45 -13.48
CA GLY A 62 8.23 -10.20 -12.50
C GLY A 62 7.80 -9.45 -11.25
N SER A 63 6.50 -9.23 -11.01
CA SER A 63 6.00 -8.58 -9.81
C SER A 63 6.37 -9.34 -8.54
N SER A 64 7.02 -8.66 -7.60
CA SER A 64 7.41 -9.24 -6.32
C SER A 64 6.36 -9.11 -5.22
N HIS A 65 5.23 -8.42 -5.51
CA HIS A 65 4.22 -8.05 -4.50
C HIS A 65 2.76 -8.26 -4.94
N GLY A 66 2.45 -8.22 -6.24
CA GLY A 66 1.12 -8.47 -6.80
C GLY A 66 0.14 -7.29 -6.78
N TYR A 67 0.52 -6.11 -6.29
CA TYR A 67 -0.36 -4.92 -6.27
C TYR A 67 -0.47 -4.23 -7.63
N ASP A 68 0.35 -4.59 -8.58
CA ASP A 68 0.41 -4.10 -9.96
C ASP A 68 -0.40 -5.00 -10.90
N VAL A 69 -1.69 -5.17 -10.59
CA VAL A 69 -2.62 -6.02 -11.34
C VAL A 69 -2.75 -5.53 -12.80
N VAL A 70 -2.64 -6.44 -13.75
CA VAL A 70 -2.83 -6.18 -15.19
C VAL A 70 -4.09 -6.85 -15.76
N ASP A 71 -4.57 -7.93 -15.13
CA ASP A 71 -5.80 -8.62 -15.51
C ASP A 71 -6.54 -9.16 -14.28
N PRO A 72 -7.64 -8.51 -13.85
CA PRO A 72 -8.40 -8.93 -12.68
C PRO A 72 -9.28 -10.16 -12.92
N GLY A 73 -9.43 -10.60 -14.17
CA GLY A 73 -10.20 -11.78 -14.55
C GLY A 73 -9.42 -13.10 -14.45
N ARG A 74 -8.14 -13.04 -14.07
CA ARG A 74 -7.25 -14.24 -14.06
C ARG A 74 -6.48 -14.35 -12.75
N VAL A 75 -6.23 -15.60 -12.37
CA VAL A 75 -5.26 -15.94 -11.32
C VAL A 75 -3.84 -15.75 -11.85
N ASN A 76 -2.96 -15.18 -11.03
CA ASN A 76 -1.58 -14.95 -11.43
C ASN A 76 -0.84 -16.25 -11.79
N THR A 77 -0.35 -16.29 -13.02
CA THR A 77 0.33 -17.47 -13.59
C THR A 77 1.70 -17.72 -12.96
N GLU A 78 2.42 -16.66 -12.57
CA GLU A 78 3.72 -16.77 -11.89
C GLU A 78 3.60 -17.37 -10.49
N LEU A 79 2.43 -17.24 -9.86
CA LEU A 79 2.12 -17.86 -8.57
C LEU A 79 1.69 -19.34 -8.70
N GLY A 80 1.65 -19.89 -9.93
CA GLY A 80 1.23 -21.26 -10.24
C GLY A 80 -0.17 -21.38 -10.86
N GLY A 81 -0.82 -20.26 -11.16
CA GLY A 81 -2.08 -20.16 -11.88
C GLY A 81 -3.25 -20.87 -11.19
N GLU A 82 -4.34 -21.03 -11.94
CA GLU A 82 -5.62 -21.57 -11.45
C GLU A 82 -5.47 -22.97 -10.84
N ARG A 83 -4.62 -23.84 -11.42
CA ARG A 83 -4.44 -25.22 -10.93
C ARG A 83 -3.89 -25.26 -9.50
N GLN A 84 -2.83 -24.47 -9.22
CA GLN A 84 -2.23 -24.46 -7.88
C GLN A 84 -3.09 -23.67 -6.90
N HIS A 85 -3.78 -22.63 -7.36
CA HIS A 85 -4.77 -21.91 -6.58
C HIS A 85 -5.87 -22.84 -6.05
N ARG A 86 -6.47 -23.67 -6.93
CA ARG A 86 -7.47 -24.67 -6.50
C ARG A 86 -6.89 -25.77 -5.59
N ARG A 87 -5.60 -26.13 -5.76
CA ARG A 87 -4.92 -27.03 -4.83
C ARG A 87 -4.84 -26.42 -3.43
N LEU A 88 -4.40 -25.18 -3.32
CA LEU A 88 -4.32 -24.45 -2.04
C LEU A 88 -5.70 -24.39 -1.35
N GLN A 89 -6.76 -24.06 -2.08
CA GLN A 89 -8.13 -24.02 -1.55
C GLN A 89 -8.55 -25.39 -0.96
N ARG A 90 -8.26 -26.49 -1.65
CA ARG A 90 -8.57 -27.84 -1.16
C ARG A 90 -7.80 -28.21 0.10
N VAL A 91 -6.52 -27.82 0.17
CA VAL A 91 -5.67 -28.10 1.33
C VAL A 91 -6.14 -27.30 2.55
N LEU A 92 -6.45 -26.02 2.38
CA LEU A 92 -7.00 -25.15 3.43
C LEU A 92 -8.33 -25.75 3.98
N ARG A 93 -9.25 -26.10 3.09
CA ARG A 93 -10.55 -26.69 3.50
C ARG A 93 -10.37 -27.99 4.29
N ARG A 94 -9.45 -28.87 3.87
CA ARG A 94 -9.13 -30.13 4.59
C ARG A 94 -8.54 -29.87 5.97
N ALA A 95 -7.77 -28.81 6.12
CA ALA A 95 -7.17 -28.41 7.39
C ALA A 95 -8.11 -27.59 8.29
N GLY A 96 -9.34 -27.30 7.84
CA GLY A 96 -10.29 -26.45 8.56
C GLY A 96 -9.83 -25.00 8.69
N LEU A 97 -9.05 -24.50 7.73
CA LEU A 97 -8.59 -23.11 7.65
C LEU A 97 -9.37 -22.34 6.59
N GLY A 98 -9.73 -21.11 6.91
CA GLY A 98 -10.26 -20.15 5.96
C GLY A 98 -9.16 -19.40 5.21
N ARG A 99 -9.58 -18.54 4.30
CA ARG A 99 -8.69 -17.69 3.51
C ARG A 99 -9.16 -16.24 3.49
N VAL A 100 -8.21 -15.34 3.67
CA VAL A 100 -8.34 -13.90 3.40
C VAL A 100 -7.49 -13.56 2.19
N ILE A 101 -8.02 -12.77 1.27
CA ILE A 101 -7.28 -12.28 0.11
C ILE A 101 -7.17 -10.76 0.14
N ASP A 102 -6.09 -10.27 -0.44
CA ASP A 102 -5.86 -8.86 -0.68
C ASP A 102 -6.45 -8.46 -2.03
N LEU A 103 -7.27 -7.41 -2.06
CA LEU A 103 -7.96 -6.93 -3.25
C LEU A 103 -7.59 -5.47 -3.50
N VAL A 104 -7.17 -5.17 -4.73
CA VAL A 104 -6.67 -3.87 -5.17
C VAL A 104 -7.71 -3.18 -6.07
N PRO A 105 -8.66 -2.40 -5.53
CA PRO A 105 -9.71 -1.78 -6.34
C PRO A 105 -9.31 -0.43 -6.95
N ASN A 106 -8.30 0.25 -6.42
CA ASN A 106 -8.03 1.65 -6.74
C ASN A 106 -7.32 1.85 -8.07
N HIS A 107 -6.51 0.89 -8.52
CA HIS A 107 -5.63 1.07 -9.68
C HIS A 107 -5.30 -0.25 -10.37
N MET A 108 -4.76 -0.15 -11.59
CA MET A 108 -4.13 -1.24 -12.34
C MET A 108 -2.80 -0.78 -12.91
N ALA A 109 -1.88 -1.73 -13.12
CA ALA A 109 -0.64 -1.45 -13.83
C ALA A 109 -0.88 -1.25 -15.33
N ILE A 110 -0.18 -0.26 -15.91
CA ILE A 110 -0.25 0.07 -17.33
C ILE A 110 0.93 -0.52 -18.12
N ALA A 111 1.22 -1.80 -17.86
CA ALA A 111 2.38 -2.53 -18.40
C ALA A 111 2.17 -2.97 -19.87
N GLY A 112 2.01 -2.05 -20.78
CA GLY A 112 1.92 -2.30 -22.22
C GLY A 112 0.86 -3.35 -22.57
N ARG A 113 1.22 -4.35 -23.34
CA ARG A 113 0.30 -5.44 -23.77
C ARG A 113 -0.16 -6.35 -22.63
N GLN A 114 0.49 -6.32 -21.48
CA GLN A 114 0.09 -7.15 -20.34
C GLN A 114 -1.25 -6.70 -19.74
N ASN A 115 -1.57 -5.38 -19.86
CA ASN A 115 -2.89 -4.87 -19.54
C ASN A 115 -3.69 -4.63 -20.82
N PRO A 116 -4.58 -5.54 -21.22
CA PRO A 116 -5.33 -5.43 -22.48
C PRO A 116 -6.32 -4.27 -22.47
N TRP A 117 -6.82 -3.84 -21.30
CA TRP A 117 -7.74 -2.71 -21.20
C TRP A 117 -7.02 -1.39 -21.48
N TRP A 118 -5.85 -1.18 -20.88
CA TRP A 118 -5.05 0.01 -21.11
C TRP A 118 -4.47 0.06 -22.51
N TRP A 119 -4.06 -1.09 -23.04
CA TRP A 119 -3.61 -1.19 -24.42
C TRP A 119 -4.67 -0.70 -25.41
N ASP A 120 -5.92 -1.14 -25.22
CA ASP A 120 -7.03 -0.73 -26.08
C ASP A 120 -7.38 0.77 -25.89
N VAL A 121 -7.22 1.30 -24.67
CA VAL A 121 -7.38 2.75 -24.39
C VAL A 121 -6.35 3.57 -25.18
N LEU A 122 -5.11 3.15 -25.23
CA LEU A 122 -4.07 3.85 -26.00
C LEU A 122 -4.32 3.73 -27.53
N GLU A 123 -4.80 2.60 -27.98
CA GLU A 123 -5.08 2.35 -29.40
C GLU A 123 -6.33 3.11 -29.89
N ASN A 124 -7.35 3.24 -29.07
CA ASN A 124 -8.68 3.74 -29.51
C ASN A 124 -9.15 5.03 -28.80
N GLY A 125 -8.38 5.56 -27.85
CA GLY A 125 -8.72 6.78 -27.10
C GLY A 125 -10.09 6.71 -26.41
N PRO A 126 -10.87 7.80 -26.38
CA PRO A 126 -12.24 7.82 -25.83
C PRO A 126 -13.21 6.82 -26.46
N SER A 127 -12.91 6.31 -27.65
CA SER A 127 -13.71 5.26 -28.33
C SER A 127 -13.37 3.84 -27.84
N SER A 128 -12.45 3.67 -26.90
CA SER A 128 -12.24 2.38 -26.25
C SER A 128 -13.44 2.03 -25.37
N PRO A 129 -13.91 0.76 -25.34
CA PRO A 129 -14.89 0.31 -24.36
C PRO A 129 -14.37 0.42 -22.93
N TRP A 130 -13.05 0.48 -22.76
CA TRP A 130 -12.36 0.60 -21.48
C TRP A 130 -12.00 2.04 -21.09
N ALA A 131 -12.31 3.03 -21.95
CA ALA A 131 -11.99 4.44 -21.69
C ALA A 131 -12.63 4.97 -20.40
N ALA A 132 -13.84 4.49 -20.04
CA ALA A 132 -14.54 4.84 -18.82
C ALA A 132 -14.05 4.07 -17.58
N PHE A 133 -13.18 3.08 -17.75
CA PHE A 133 -12.64 2.27 -16.64
C PHE A 133 -11.52 2.98 -15.90
N PHE A 134 -10.70 3.74 -16.63
CA PHE A 134 -9.60 4.49 -16.07
C PHE A 134 -10.00 5.95 -15.82
N ASP A 135 -9.43 6.54 -14.77
CA ASP A 135 -9.68 7.94 -14.44
C ASP A 135 -8.75 8.85 -15.28
N VAL A 136 -9.02 8.90 -16.58
CA VAL A 136 -8.33 9.74 -17.56
C VAL A 136 -9.11 11.04 -17.76
N ASP A 137 -8.42 12.15 -17.82
CA ASP A 137 -8.94 13.47 -18.17
C ASP A 137 -8.82 13.69 -19.68
N TRP A 138 -9.87 13.28 -20.39
CA TRP A 138 -9.93 13.42 -21.85
C TRP A 138 -10.19 14.86 -22.31
N GLU A 139 -10.79 15.67 -21.45
CA GLU A 139 -11.20 17.05 -21.72
C GLU A 139 -10.25 18.05 -21.02
N SER A 140 -8.94 17.75 -21.00
CA SER A 140 -7.97 18.61 -20.33
C SER A 140 -8.25 20.09 -20.62
N SER A 141 -8.40 20.89 -19.56
CA SER A 141 -8.66 22.33 -19.65
C SER A 141 -7.50 23.13 -20.24
N GLU A 142 -6.36 22.52 -20.45
CA GLU A 142 -5.24 23.04 -21.19
C GLU A 142 -5.27 22.46 -22.60
N ASP A 143 -5.57 23.26 -23.62
CA ASP A 143 -5.71 22.89 -25.05
C ASP A 143 -4.44 22.30 -25.71
N ARG A 144 -3.46 21.90 -24.92
CA ARG A 144 -2.15 21.43 -25.43
C ARG A 144 -2.23 20.06 -26.11
N TRP A 145 -3.13 19.15 -25.66
CA TRP A 145 -3.31 17.79 -26.22
C TRP A 145 -4.69 17.19 -25.88
N PRO A 146 -5.74 17.72 -26.47
CA PRO A 146 -7.09 17.21 -26.25
C PRO A 146 -7.20 15.76 -26.68
N ASN A 147 -7.90 14.94 -25.90
CA ASN A 147 -8.16 13.52 -26.18
C ASN A 147 -6.91 12.63 -26.25
N LYS A 148 -5.79 13.02 -25.61
CA LYS A 148 -4.57 12.22 -25.54
C LYS A 148 -4.19 11.90 -24.11
N VAL A 149 -3.62 10.71 -23.93
CA VAL A 149 -2.99 10.32 -22.67
C VAL A 149 -1.52 10.71 -22.69
N LEU A 150 -1.06 11.53 -21.76
CA LEU A 150 0.37 11.82 -21.61
C LEU A 150 1.09 10.63 -20.95
N LEU A 151 2.09 10.08 -21.64
CA LEU A 151 2.91 8.97 -21.17
C LEU A 151 4.34 9.46 -20.87
N PRO A 152 4.68 9.69 -19.61
CA PRO A 152 5.98 10.19 -19.18
C PRO A 152 6.99 9.04 -19.05
N VAL A 153 7.50 8.55 -20.16
CA VAL A 153 8.37 7.35 -20.24
C VAL A 153 9.73 7.63 -20.86
N LEU A 154 9.91 8.78 -21.51
CA LEU A 154 11.15 9.08 -22.23
C LEU A 154 12.28 9.52 -21.27
N GLY A 155 13.48 9.08 -21.53
CA GLY A 155 14.69 9.45 -20.78
C GLY A 155 15.19 10.88 -21.04
N ASP A 156 14.87 11.46 -22.22
CA ASP A 156 15.17 12.84 -22.61
C ASP A 156 13.96 13.48 -23.29
N HIS A 157 14.09 14.74 -23.69
CA HIS A 157 13.05 15.48 -24.40
C HIS A 157 12.65 14.78 -25.69
N TYR A 158 11.34 14.74 -25.97
CA TYR A 158 10.75 14.02 -27.09
C TYR A 158 11.46 14.24 -28.45
N GLY A 159 11.72 15.48 -28.82
CA GLY A 159 12.40 15.80 -30.08
C GLY A 159 13.79 15.18 -30.18
N ARG A 160 14.58 15.20 -29.07
CA ARG A 160 15.92 14.60 -29.06
C ARG A 160 15.87 13.09 -29.19
N VAL A 161 14.93 12.44 -28.49
CA VAL A 161 14.73 10.99 -28.56
C VAL A 161 14.29 10.56 -29.96
N LEU A 162 13.43 11.36 -30.60
CA LEU A 162 12.96 11.13 -31.98
C LEU A 162 14.10 11.27 -32.98
N GLU A 163 14.84 12.38 -32.93
CA GLU A 163 15.99 12.67 -33.81
C GLU A 163 17.15 11.68 -33.63
N ALA A 164 17.31 11.14 -32.42
CA ALA A 164 18.29 10.08 -32.14
C ALA A 164 17.86 8.70 -32.69
N GLY A 165 16.64 8.56 -33.24
CA GLY A 165 16.12 7.31 -33.79
C GLY A 165 15.84 6.24 -32.74
N GLU A 166 15.62 6.64 -31.48
CA GLU A 166 15.28 5.73 -30.39
C GLU A 166 13.81 5.29 -30.41
N LEU A 167 12.93 6.09 -31.04
CA LEU A 167 11.54 5.72 -31.32
C LEU A 167 11.50 4.96 -32.65
N ARG A 168 10.96 3.73 -32.62
CA ARG A 168 10.93 2.88 -33.81
C ARG A 168 9.53 2.28 -34.04
N LEU A 169 8.98 2.57 -35.20
CA LEU A 169 7.79 1.88 -35.68
C LEU A 169 8.19 0.46 -36.12
N ALA A 170 7.42 -0.52 -35.70
CA ALA A 170 7.57 -1.91 -36.10
C ALA A 170 6.24 -2.50 -36.57
N GLN A 171 6.32 -3.52 -37.41
CA GLN A 171 5.18 -4.26 -37.92
C GLN A 171 5.43 -5.75 -37.75
N ALA A 172 4.50 -6.47 -37.12
CA ALA A 172 4.53 -7.92 -37.00
C ALA A 172 3.10 -8.47 -37.11
N ASP A 173 2.91 -9.51 -37.94
CA ASP A 173 1.60 -10.20 -38.10
C ASP A 173 0.40 -9.28 -38.34
N GLY A 174 0.60 -8.18 -39.10
CA GLY A 174 -0.45 -7.22 -39.38
C GLY A 174 -0.73 -6.18 -38.30
N ALA A 175 -0.04 -6.24 -37.16
CA ALA A 175 -0.10 -5.25 -36.09
C ALA A 175 1.07 -4.27 -36.19
N PHE A 176 0.81 -2.99 -35.95
CA PHE A 176 1.83 -1.94 -35.89
C PHE A 176 2.02 -1.51 -34.45
N THR A 177 3.28 -1.32 -34.06
CA THR A 177 3.64 -0.90 -32.71
C THR A 177 4.80 0.10 -32.75
N LEU A 178 4.78 1.03 -31.81
CA LEU A 178 5.92 1.91 -31.53
C LEU A 178 6.74 1.31 -30.39
N HIS A 179 8.05 1.29 -30.57
CA HIS A 179 9.01 0.80 -29.56
C HIS A 179 9.91 1.92 -29.06
N TYR A 180 10.15 1.92 -27.78
CA TYR A 180 11.13 2.74 -27.09
C TYR A 180 11.77 1.92 -25.96
N HIS A 181 13.01 1.48 -26.14
CA HIS A 181 13.68 0.52 -25.24
C HIS A 181 12.78 -0.68 -24.93
N GLU A 182 12.46 -0.90 -23.66
CA GLU A 182 11.54 -1.97 -23.20
C GLU A 182 10.05 -1.65 -23.41
N HIS A 183 9.73 -0.39 -23.69
CA HIS A 183 8.35 0.04 -23.87
C HIS A 183 7.82 -0.26 -25.27
N THR A 184 6.58 -0.68 -25.31
CA THR A 184 5.85 -0.91 -26.57
C THR A 184 4.48 -0.26 -26.48
N PHE A 185 4.08 0.46 -27.54
CA PHE A 185 2.81 1.18 -27.61
C PHE A 185 2.04 0.76 -28.87
N PRO A 186 0.68 0.72 -28.80
CA PRO A 186 -0.13 0.48 -30.00
C PRO A 186 -0.12 1.69 -30.92
N ILE A 187 -0.40 1.46 -32.19
CA ILE A 187 -0.67 2.51 -33.19
C ILE A 187 -2.16 2.53 -33.50
N ASP A 188 -2.78 3.70 -33.48
CA ASP A 188 -4.18 3.87 -33.93
C ASP A 188 -4.28 3.44 -35.39
N PRO A 189 -5.13 2.44 -35.71
CA PRO A 189 -5.29 1.98 -37.10
C PRO A 189 -5.67 3.06 -38.08
N ALA A 190 -6.43 4.10 -37.65
CA ALA A 190 -6.79 5.21 -38.53
C ALA A 190 -5.58 6.03 -39.01
N SER A 191 -4.54 6.13 -38.17
CA SER A 191 -3.29 6.84 -38.49
C SER A 191 -2.42 6.11 -39.52
N LEU A 192 -2.67 4.82 -39.73
CA LEU A 192 -1.94 4.00 -40.72
C LEU A 192 -2.37 4.21 -42.15
N ALA A 193 -3.45 4.92 -42.41
CA ALA A 193 -4.01 5.09 -43.75
C ALA A 193 -2.96 5.56 -44.78
N GLY A 194 -2.21 6.62 -44.47
CA GLY A 194 -1.17 7.17 -45.36
C GLY A 194 -0.01 6.17 -45.62
N LEU A 195 0.48 5.48 -44.60
CA LEU A 195 1.51 4.46 -44.71
C LEU A 195 1.03 3.32 -45.63
N LEU A 196 -0.19 2.83 -45.40
CA LEU A 196 -0.75 1.72 -46.18
C LEU A 196 -1.10 2.12 -47.63
N THR A 197 -1.52 3.38 -47.88
CA THR A 197 -1.70 3.91 -49.22
C THR A 197 -0.39 3.94 -49.98
N ALA A 198 0.66 4.51 -49.43
CA ALA A 198 1.99 4.53 -50.05
C ALA A 198 2.53 3.10 -50.32
N ALA A 199 2.35 2.18 -49.40
CA ALA A 199 2.71 0.79 -49.62
C ALA A 199 1.83 0.11 -50.72
N ALA A 200 0.54 0.41 -50.78
CA ALA A 200 -0.36 -0.13 -51.80
C ALA A 200 0.03 0.34 -53.22
N GLU A 201 0.39 1.61 -53.36
CA GLU A 201 0.90 2.19 -54.58
C GLU A 201 2.22 1.52 -55.02
N ALA A 202 3.17 1.36 -54.07
CA ALA A 202 4.47 0.74 -54.33
C ALA A 202 4.40 -0.73 -54.77
N CYS A 203 3.34 -1.45 -54.45
CA CYS A 203 3.12 -2.85 -54.82
C CYS A 203 1.92 -3.08 -55.74
N SER A 204 1.22 -2.03 -56.16
CA SER A 204 0.01 -2.07 -56.98
C SER A 204 -1.08 -3.02 -56.45
N SER A 205 -1.25 -3.05 -55.08
CA SER A 205 -2.17 -3.96 -54.41
C SER A 205 -3.51 -3.28 -54.14
N GLU A 206 -4.55 -3.63 -54.91
CA GLU A 206 -5.92 -3.13 -54.65
C GLU A 206 -6.46 -3.49 -53.27
N LEU A 207 -6.14 -4.70 -52.77
CA LEU A 207 -6.56 -5.12 -51.47
C LEU A 207 -5.88 -4.28 -50.34
N LEU A 208 -4.62 -3.96 -50.50
CA LEU A 208 -3.93 -3.09 -49.56
C LEU A 208 -4.46 -1.64 -49.61
N GLY A 209 -4.80 -1.14 -50.77
CA GLY A 209 -5.47 0.13 -50.97
C GLY A 209 -6.86 0.16 -50.33
N PHE A 210 -7.64 -0.91 -50.49
CA PHE A 210 -8.93 -1.05 -49.78
C PHE A 210 -8.77 -1.04 -48.24
N ILE A 211 -7.72 -1.68 -47.72
CA ILE A 211 -7.42 -1.69 -46.29
C ILE A 211 -7.03 -0.27 -45.82
N ALA A 212 -6.23 0.46 -46.60
CA ALA A 212 -5.85 1.84 -46.30
C ALA A 212 -7.07 2.76 -46.24
N ASP A 213 -7.98 2.66 -47.23
CA ASP A 213 -9.24 3.37 -47.21
C ASP A 213 -10.15 3.03 -46.04
N SER A 214 -10.17 1.74 -45.68
CA SER A 214 -10.91 1.27 -44.51
C SER A 214 -10.36 1.85 -43.21
N CYS A 215 -9.05 1.98 -43.05
CA CYS A 215 -8.39 2.67 -41.93
C CYS A 215 -8.81 4.15 -41.88
N ALA A 216 -8.76 4.86 -43.01
CA ALA A 216 -9.16 6.28 -43.10
C ALA A 216 -10.64 6.52 -42.72
N ARG A 217 -11.52 5.55 -42.97
CA ARG A 217 -12.97 5.61 -42.68
C ARG A 217 -13.34 5.13 -41.26
N LEU A 218 -12.41 4.69 -40.46
CA LEU A 218 -12.71 4.34 -39.07
C LEU A 218 -13.30 5.55 -38.32
N PRO A 219 -14.35 5.35 -37.51
CA PRO A 219 -14.87 6.42 -36.66
C PRO A 219 -13.74 7.05 -35.84
N ARG A 220 -13.77 8.37 -35.69
CA ARG A 220 -12.73 9.10 -34.93
C ARG A 220 -12.65 8.59 -33.49
N PRO A 221 -11.46 8.46 -32.90
CA PRO A 221 -11.30 8.01 -31.52
C PRO A 221 -11.96 8.90 -30.47
N THR A 222 -12.26 10.14 -30.79
CA THR A 222 -12.92 11.13 -29.94
C THR A 222 -14.41 10.89 -29.70
N VAL A 223 -15.03 9.93 -30.43
CA VAL A 223 -16.46 9.65 -30.32
C VAL A 223 -16.74 8.53 -29.32
N SER A 224 -17.53 8.82 -28.29
CA SER A 224 -17.83 7.90 -27.18
C SER A 224 -19.20 7.20 -27.23
N GLY A 225 -20.00 7.47 -28.27
CA GLY A 225 -21.33 6.85 -28.43
C GLY A 225 -21.24 5.33 -28.64
N ARG A 226 -21.97 4.53 -27.85
CA ARG A 226 -21.90 3.05 -27.83
C ARG A 226 -21.98 2.38 -29.21
N ARG A 227 -22.85 2.88 -30.09
CA ARG A 227 -22.95 2.35 -31.46
C ARG A 227 -21.68 2.60 -32.28
N THR A 228 -21.12 3.80 -32.18
CA THR A 228 -19.89 4.20 -32.89
C THR A 228 -18.69 3.44 -32.37
N VAL A 229 -18.56 3.29 -31.05
CA VAL A 229 -17.53 2.47 -30.39
C VAL A 229 -17.58 1.03 -30.91
N ASN A 230 -18.75 0.38 -30.87
CA ASN A 230 -18.91 -0.99 -31.38
C ASN A 230 -18.60 -1.12 -32.87
N ARG A 231 -18.97 -0.13 -33.68
CA ARG A 231 -18.65 -0.10 -35.13
C ARG A 231 -17.12 0.00 -35.31
N ARG A 232 -16.47 0.94 -34.62
CA ARG A 232 -15.01 1.12 -34.71
C ARG A 232 -14.28 -0.19 -34.38
N HIS A 233 -14.65 -0.84 -33.26
CA HIS A 233 -14.03 -2.09 -32.85
C HIS A 233 -14.21 -3.24 -33.82
N ARG A 234 -15.42 -3.42 -34.35
CA ARG A 234 -15.70 -4.44 -35.34
C ARG A 234 -14.91 -4.20 -36.64
N ASP A 235 -14.94 -2.97 -37.14
CA ASP A 235 -14.28 -2.61 -38.41
C ASP A 235 -12.74 -2.71 -38.25
N LYS A 236 -12.19 -2.28 -37.08
CA LYS A 236 -10.79 -2.47 -36.71
C LYS A 236 -10.37 -3.96 -36.71
N MET A 237 -11.17 -4.83 -36.10
CA MET A 237 -10.85 -6.28 -36.08
C MET A 237 -10.76 -6.87 -37.50
N VAL A 238 -11.66 -6.45 -38.40
CA VAL A 238 -11.63 -6.88 -39.80
C VAL A 238 -10.36 -6.40 -40.50
N ILE A 239 -10.00 -5.13 -40.32
CA ILE A 239 -8.78 -4.53 -40.87
C ILE A 239 -7.54 -5.30 -40.38
N GLN A 240 -7.41 -5.52 -39.09
CA GLN A 240 -6.28 -6.25 -38.49
C GLN A 240 -6.18 -7.70 -39.02
N GLN A 241 -7.32 -8.39 -39.18
CA GLN A 241 -7.33 -9.75 -39.73
C GLN A 241 -6.92 -9.75 -41.24
N LEU A 242 -7.35 -8.79 -42.03
CA LEU A 242 -6.93 -8.69 -43.43
C LEU A 242 -5.46 -8.37 -43.55
N LEU A 243 -4.93 -7.44 -42.79
CA LEU A 243 -3.50 -7.13 -42.71
C LEU A 243 -2.69 -8.36 -42.29
N ALA A 244 -3.14 -9.08 -41.25
CA ALA A 244 -2.47 -10.30 -40.79
C ALA A 244 -2.41 -11.37 -41.88
N ARG A 245 -3.48 -11.55 -42.66
CA ARG A 245 -3.50 -12.48 -43.80
C ARG A 245 -2.50 -12.08 -44.85
N LEU A 246 -2.49 -10.81 -45.26
CA LEU A 246 -1.54 -10.29 -46.24
C LEU A 246 -0.08 -10.45 -45.82
N CYS A 247 0.21 -10.29 -44.52
CA CYS A 247 1.56 -10.38 -44.02
C CYS A 247 2.05 -11.84 -43.75
N ARG A 248 1.12 -12.80 -43.62
CA ARG A 248 1.48 -14.22 -43.27
C ARG A 248 1.64 -15.11 -44.50
N HIS A 249 0.99 -14.83 -45.60
CA HIS A 249 1.15 -15.64 -46.80
C HIS A 249 2.46 -15.27 -47.53
N PRO A 250 3.42 -16.20 -47.67
CA PRO A 250 4.50 -16.02 -48.62
C PRO A 250 3.81 -15.89 -50.02
N PRO A 251 4.33 -15.09 -50.92
CA PRO A 251 3.83 -15.05 -52.30
C PRO A 251 3.83 -16.48 -52.84
N THR A 252 2.71 -16.92 -53.46
CA THR A 252 2.71 -18.22 -54.13
C THR A 252 3.72 -18.15 -55.27
N PRO A 253 4.37 -19.28 -55.65
CA PRO A 253 5.31 -19.31 -56.79
C PRO A 253 4.74 -18.74 -58.07
N GLU A 254 3.42 -18.75 -58.25
CA GLU A 254 2.71 -18.13 -59.37
C GLU A 254 2.65 -16.59 -59.28
N GLN A 255 2.70 -16.03 -58.08
CA GLN A 255 2.80 -14.57 -57.81
C GLN A 255 4.26 -14.09 -57.91
N GLU A 256 5.24 -14.96 -57.69
CA GLU A 256 6.64 -14.68 -58.00
C GLU A 256 6.94 -14.81 -59.50
N HIS A 257 6.13 -15.53 -60.29
CA HIS A 257 6.36 -15.81 -61.68
C HIS A 257 5.23 -15.35 -62.63
N GLY A 258 4.15 -14.79 -62.13
CA GLY A 258 2.88 -14.58 -62.87
C GLY A 258 2.61 -13.19 -63.41
N GLY A 259 3.61 -12.40 -63.65
CA GLY A 259 3.47 -11.20 -64.50
C GLY A 259 4.34 -11.38 -65.75
N HIS A 260 3.72 -11.64 -66.87
CA HIS A 260 4.40 -11.44 -68.15
C HIS A 260 4.87 -9.99 -68.23
N LEU A 261 6.17 -9.78 -67.89
CA LEU A 261 6.81 -8.48 -68.10
C LEU A 261 6.76 -8.19 -69.60
N PRO A 262 6.36 -6.97 -70.05
CA PRO A 262 6.47 -6.58 -71.46
C PRO A 262 7.94 -6.74 -71.92
N PRO A 263 8.19 -7.09 -73.17
CA PRO A 263 9.54 -7.16 -73.65
C PRO A 263 10.26 -5.81 -73.54
N GLY A 264 11.29 -5.76 -72.61
CA GLY A 264 12.06 -4.53 -72.39
C GLY A 264 12.17 -4.13 -70.95
N SER A 265 11.46 -4.82 -69.99
CA SER A 265 11.52 -4.54 -68.54
C SER A 265 12.85 -4.90 -67.96
N THR A 266 13.43 -4.03 -67.14
CA THR A 266 14.69 -4.28 -66.45
C THR A 266 14.43 -5.14 -65.16
N PRO A 267 15.46 -5.78 -64.55
CA PRO A 267 15.33 -6.53 -63.29
C PRO A 267 14.81 -5.68 -62.12
N ASN A 268 14.75 -4.37 -62.25
CA ASN A 268 14.24 -3.43 -61.22
C ASN A 268 12.73 -3.24 -61.25
N ASP A 269 12.00 -3.78 -62.25
CA ASP A 269 10.53 -3.63 -62.42
C ASP A 269 9.72 -4.72 -61.64
N ARG A 270 10.34 -5.48 -60.75
CA ARG A 270 9.61 -6.41 -59.90
C ARG A 270 8.80 -5.65 -58.84
N LEU A 271 7.49 -5.67 -58.97
CA LEU A 271 6.57 -5.15 -57.92
C LEU A 271 6.87 -5.84 -56.60
N LEU A 272 6.99 -5.04 -55.56
CA LEU A 272 7.17 -5.51 -54.19
C LEU A 272 5.96 -6.36 -53.75
N SER A 273 6.16 -7.38 -52.94
CA SER A 273 5.02 -7.98 -52.24
C SER A 273 4.42 -7.00 -51.23
N PRO A 274 3.10 -7.08 -50.93
CA PRO A 274 2.48 -6.18 -49.94
C PRO A 274 3.22 -6.12 -48.62
N ARG A 275 3.77 -7.26 -48.14
CA ARG A 275 4.60 -7.33 -46.95
C ARG A 275 5.92 -6.54 -47.10
N ALA A 276 6.57 -6.69 -48.26
CA ALA A 276 7.81 -5.97 -48.54
C ALA A 276 7.58 -4.47 -48.69
N ALA A 277 6.49 -4.05 -49.34
CA ALA A 277 6.11 -2.66 -49.46
C ALA A 277 5.80 -2.00 -48.12
N ILE A 278 5.03 -2.68 -47.24
CA ILE A 278 4.80 -2.22 -45.86
C ILE A 278 6.10 -2.08 -45.11
N ALA A 279 6.99 -3.07 -45.17
CA ALA A 279 8.29 -3.04 -44.48
C ALA A 279 9.19 -1.90 -44.99
N ALA A 280 9.13 -1.60 -46.30
CA ALA A 280 9.87 -0.46 -46.91
C ALA A 280 9.34 0.88 -46.37
N GLU A 281 8.01 1.06 -46.28
CA GLU A 281 7.41 2.28 -45.74
C GLU A 281 7.70 2.45 -44.23
N VAL A 282 7.64 1.38 -43.43
CA VAL A 282 8.05 1.39 -42.03
C VAL A 282 9.51 1.79 -41.91
N ALA A 283 10.39 1.25 -42.74
CA ALA A 283 11.80 1.61 -42.76
C ALA A 283 12.05 3.07 -43.22
N ARG A 284 11.22 3.61 -44.12
CA ARG A 284 11.26 5.01 -44.53
C ARG A 284 10.89 5.92 -43.35
N LEU A 285 9.75 5.67 -42.71
CA LEU A 285 9.29 6.44 -41.55
C LEU A 285 10.34 6.44 -40.40
N ASN A 286 10.97 5.31 -40.12
CA ASN A 286 12.00 5.21 -39.10
C ASN A 286 13.31 5.98 -39.44
N ARG A 287 13.48 6.41 -40.69
CA ARG A 287 14.64 7.22 -41.13
C ARG A 287 14.30 8.71 -41.29
N ASP A 288 13.03 9.05 -41.20
CA ASP A 288 12.51 10.39 -41.40
C ASP A 288 11.81 10.84 -40.11
N PRO A 289 12.49 11.60 -39.23
CA PRO A 289 11.93 12.06 -37.95
C PRO A 289 10.64 12.89 -38.13
N ASP A 290 10.56 13.73 -39.16
CA ASP A 290 9.41 14.58 -39.41
C ASP A 290 8.18 13.75 -39.80
N ALA A 291 8.37 12.74 -40.67
CA ALA A 291 7.30 11.83 -41.06
C ALA A 291 6.85 10.92 -39.91
N LEU A 292 7.77 10.49 -39.04
CA LEU A 292 7.44 9.72 -37.85
C LEU A 292 6.71 10.59 -36.81
N ASP A 293 7.14 11.84 -36.62
CA ASP A 293 6.46 12.81 -35.74
C ASP A 293 5.01 13.04 -36.18
N ALA A 294 4.79 13.25 -37.47
CA ALA A 294 3.44 13.41 -38.02
C ALA A 294 2.53 12.18 -37.80
N LEU A 295 3.09 10.96 -37.83
CA LEU A 295 2.37 9.74 -37.47
C LEU A 295 2.05 9.71 -35.96
N LEU A 296 3.01 10.08 -35.12
CA LEU A 296 2.88 10.07 -33.65
C LEU A 296 1.93 11.17 -33.16
N ASP A 297 1.84 12.30 -33.83
CA ASP A 297 0.86 13.33 -33.54
C ASP A 297 -0.60 12.88 -33.76
N ASN A 298 -0.81 11.82 -34.53
CA ASN A 298 -2.14 11.23 -34.73
C ASN A 298 -2.47 10.11 -33.70
N GLN A 299 -1.63 9.86 -32.68
CA GLN A 299 -1.91 8.86 -31.68
C GLN A 299 -2.81 9.40 -30.56
N ASN A 300 -3.52 8.50 -29.85
CA ASN A 300 -4.35 8.82 -28.69
C ASN A 300 -3.52 9.01 -27.40
N TYR A 301 -2.21 9.01 -27.53
CA TYR A 301 -1.27 9.27 -26.46
C TYR A 301 -0.16 10.19 -26.93
N ARG A 302 0.55 10.79 -26.00
CA ARG A 302 1.75 11.59 -26.25
C ARG A 302 2.87 11.10 -25.35
N LEU A 303 4.03 10.78 -25.95
CA LEU A 303 5.22 10.44 -25.21
C LEU A 303 5.90 11.71 -24.69
N ALA A 304 6.38 11.67 -23.46
CA ALA A 304 7.03 12.81 -22.83
C ALA A 304 8.19 12.36 -21.94
N LEU A 305 9.11 13.31 -21.65
CA LEU A 305 10.15 13.13 -20.66
C LEU A 305 9.55 12.71 -19.32
N TRP A 306 10.10 11.68 -18.68
CA TRP A 306 9.56 11.09 -17.44
C TRP A 306 9.35 12.11 -16.31
N ARG A 307 10.20 13.17 -16.26
CA ARG A 307 10.08 14.23 -15.24
C ARG A 307 8.84 15.10 -15.37
N THR A 308 8.17 15.10 -16.51
CA THR A 308 6.94 15.88 -16.70
C THR A 308 5.77 15.38 -15.87
N ALA A 309 5.79 14.10 -15.46
CA ALA A 309 4.72 13.47 -14.68
C ALA A 309 4.36 14.20 -13.39
N GLY A 310 5.32 14.87 -12.76
CA GLY A 310 5.06 15.65 -11.55
C GLY A 310 4.24 16.93 -11.79
N ARG A 311 4.01 17.32 -13.04
CA ARG A 311 3.32 18.58 -13.40
C ARG A 311 2.22 18.45 -14.44
N ASP A 312 2.40 17.53 -15.39
CA ASP A 312 1.49 17.32 -16.52
C ASP A 312 1.22 15.84 -16.69
N LEU A 313 0.15 15.34 -16.06
CA LEU A 313 -0.32 13.96 -16.23
C LEU A 313 -1.84 13.97 -16.40
N GLY A 314 -2.33 13.34 -17.47
CA GLY A 314 -3.74 13.35 -17.83
C GLY A 314 -4.58 12.23 -17.19
N TYR A 315 -4.04 11.47 -16.22
CA TYR A 315 -4.79 10.42 -15.51
C TYR A 315 -4.47 10.41 -14.02
N ARG A 316 -5.40 9.94 -13.20
CA ARG A 316 -5.13 9.68 -11.78
C ARG A 316 -4.24 8.45 -11.66
N ARG A 317 -3.28 8.52 -10.75
CA ARG A 317 -2.35 7.41 -10.45
C ARG A 317 -2.40 7.04 -8.97
N PHE A 318 -1.83 5.90 -8.63
CA PHE A 318 -1.58 5.52 -7.26
C PHE A 318 -0.39 6.32 -6.73
N PHE A 319 -0.64 7.21 -5.78
CA PHE A 319 0.35 8.17 -5.24
C PHE A 319 1.09 8.93 -6.36
N ASP A 320 2.40 8.72 -6.47
CA ASP A 320 3.29 9.30 -7.50
C ASP A 320 3.82 8.25 -8.49
N ILE A 321 3.22 7.04 -8.52
CA ILE A 321 3.66 5.93 -9.38
C ILE A 321 2.96 6.00 -10.74
N ASN A 322 3.69 6.47 -11.75
CA ASN A 322 3.15 6.69 -13.10
C ASN A 322 2.66 5.42 -13.81
N SER A 323 3.20 4.27 -13.43
CA SER A 323 2.83 2.97 -14.02
C SER A 323 1.55 2.36 -13.43
N LEU A 324 0.89 3.00 -12.46
CA LEU A 324 -0.32 2.53 -11.79
C LEU A 324 -1.48 3.51 -12.02
N ALA A 325 -2.28 3.26 -13.05
CA ALA A 325 -3.42 4.13 -13.41
C ALA A 325 -4.64 3.84 -12.54
N GLY A 326 -5.27 4.90 -12.03
CA GLY A 326 -6.45 4.83 -11.20
C GLY A 326 -7.69 4.37 -11.96
N LEU A 327 -8.49 3.52 -11.31
CA LEU A 327 -9.77 3.03 -11.81
C LEU A 327 -10.93 3.88 -11.31
N ARG A 328 -11.99 3.98 -12.12
CA ARG A 328 -13.28 4.58 -11.75
C ARG A 328 -14.20 3.52 -11.14
N ILE A 329 -13.83 3.01 -9.99
CA ILE A 329 -14.52 1.90 -9.33
C ILE A 329 -15.96 2.23 -8.90
N GLU A 330 -16.30 3.51 -8.84
CA GLU A 330 -17.68 3.99 -8.65
C GLU A 330 -18.61 3.58 -9.80
N ASN A 331 -18.05 3.34 -11.00
CA ASN A 331 -18.80 2.79 -12.13
C ASN A 331 -19.11 1.30 -11.89
N GLU A 332 -20.39 0.92 -12.04
CA GLU A 332 -20.84 -0.45 -11.81
C GLU A 332 -20.19 -1.47 -12.76
N GLU A 333 -19.95 -1.10 -14.02
CA GLU A 333 -19.29 -1.98 -14.98
C GLU A 333 -17.83 -2.26 -14.58
N VAL A 334 -17.13 -1.24 -14.09
CA VAL A 334 -15.75 -1.35 -13.58
C VAL A 334 -15.71 -2.23 -12.34
N PHE A 335 -16.59 -1.97 -11.38
CA PHE A 335 -16.72 -2.80 -10.18
C PHE A 335 -17.00 -4.26 -10.53
N ALA A 336 -17.97 -4.50 -11.41
CA ALA A 336 -18.34 -5.86 -11.82
C ALA A 336 -17.17 -6.58 -12.50
N ALA A 337 -16.45 -5.92 -13.42
CA ALA A 337 -15.32 -6.52 -14.12
C ALA A 337 -14.12 -6.84 -13.21
N THR A 338 -13.78 -5.93 -12.30
CA THR A 338 -12.62 -6.09 -11.41
C THR A 338 -12.87 -7.05 -10.25
N HIS A 339 -14.13 -7.24 -9.83
CA HIS A 339 -14.51 -8.04 -8.66
C HIS A 339 -15.12 -9.40 -9.01
N ALA A 340 -15.38 -9.70 -10.29
CA ALA A 340 -16.04 -10.93 -10.72
C ALA A 340 -15.42 -12.19 -10.12
N LEU A 341 -14.11 -12.33 -10.25
CA LEU A 341 -13.38 -13.51 -9.82
C LEU A 341 -13.26 -13.61 -8.27
N PRO A 342 -12.85 -12.57 -7.53
CA PRO A 342 -12.86 -12.58 -6.07
C PRO A 342 -14.23 -12.86 -5.46
N LEU A 343 -15.29 -12.24 -5.98
CA LEU A 343 -16.66 -12.48 -5.52
C LEU A 343 -17.16 -13.89 -5.84
N ALA A 344 -16.71 -14.49 -6.94
CA ALA A 344 -16.99 -15.90 -7.22
C ALA A 344 -16.36 -16.81 -6.13
N TRP A 345 -15.12 -16.56 -5.74
CA TRP A 345 -14.45 -17.31 -4.67
C TRP A 345 -15.13 -17.16 -3.31
N VAL A 346 -15.66 -15.98 -2.98
CA VAL A 346 -16.45 -15.77 -1.77
C VAL A 346 -17.76 -16.58 -1.83
N ARG A 347 -18.47 -16.52 -2.96
CA ARG A 347 -19.72 -17.28 -3.15
C ARG A 347 -19.53 -18.80 -3.11
N GLU A 348 -18.41 -19.31 -3.61
CA GLU A 348 -18.01 -20.71 -3.53
C GLU A 348 -17.55 -21.12 -2.12
N GLY A 349 -17.41 -20.18 -1.20
CA GLY A 349 -16.92 -20.43 0.16
C GLY A 349 -15.43 -20.80 0.22
N SER A 350 -14.66 -20.46 -0.79
CA SER A 350 -13.21 -20.68 -0.82
C SER A 350 -12.41 -19.48 -0.26
N VAL A 351 -13.06 -18.34 -0.11
CA VAL A 351 -12.54 -17.12 0.52
C VAL A 351 -13.58 -16.64 1.53
N GLN A 352 -13.17 -16.37 2.76
CA GLN A 352 -14.01 -15.92 3.86
C GLN A 352 -13.80 -14.43 4.19
N GLY A 353 -12.67 -13.86 3.75
CA GLY A 353 -12.36 -12.46 4.05
C GLY A 353 -11.67 -11.74 2.90
N LEU A 354 -11.94 -10.45 2.83
CA LEU A 354 -11.37 -9.51 1.87
C LEU A 354 -10.66 -8.39 2.63
N ARG A 355 -9.41 -8.16 2.31
CA ARG A 355 -8.70 -6.94 2.69
C ARG A 355 -8.71 -6.01 1.49
N ILE A 356 -9.19 -4.81 1.67
CA ILE A 356 -9.30 -3.80 0.62
C ILE A 356 -8.12 -2.86 0.69
N ASP A 357 -7.32 -2.88 -0.36
CA ASP A 357 -6.15 -2.02 -0.54
C ASP A 357 -6.58 -0.58 -0.82
N HIS A 358 -5.93 0.36 -0.17
CA HIS A 358 -6.02 1.80 -0.41
C HIS A 358 -7.45 2.34 -0.68
N PRO A 359 -8.43 2.12 0.20
CA PRO A 359 -9.80 2.61 0.00
C PRO A 359 -9.87 4.14 -0.06
N ASP A 360 -8.92 4.85 0.54
CA ASP A 360 -8.83 6.31 0.53
C ASP A 360 -8.55 6.89 -0.87
N GLY A 361 -8.03 6.09 -1.80
CA GLY A 361 -7.88 6.47 -3.21
C GLY A 361 -9.18 6.44 -4.01
N LEU A 362 -10.24 5.80 -3.50
CA LEU A 362 -11.54 5.69 -4.18
C LEU A 362 -12.31 7.00 -4.10
N ARG A 363 -13.15 7.25 -5.09
CA ARG A 363 -14.02 8.44 -5.14
C ARG A 363 -15.01 8.48 -3.97
N ASP A 364 -15.74 7.38 -3.74
CA ASP A 364 -16.68 7.18 -2.63
C ASP A 364 -16.44 5.82 -1.94
N PRO A 365 -15.57 5.77 -0.94
CA PRO A 365 -15.29 4.53 -0.19
C PRO A 365 -16.52 3.96 0.52
N ALA A 366 -17.44 4.81 0.99
CA ALA A 366 -18.65 4.37 1.67
C ALA A 366 -19.59 3.61 0.74
N GLU A 367 -19.79 4.14 -0.49
CA GLU A 367 -20.59 3.45 -1.52
C GLU A 367 -19.93 2.14 -1.95
N TYR A 368 -18.61 2.15 -2.16
CA TYR A 368 -17.84 0.95 -2.48
C TYR A 368 -18.05 -0.14 -1.42
N CYS A 369 -17.92 0.19 -0.13
CA CYS A 369 -18.14 -0.75 0.97
C CYS A 369 -19.58 -1.27 1.02
N ARG A 370 -20.57 -0.42 0.77
CA ARG A 370 -21.99 -0.84 0.71
C ARG A 370 -22.24 -1.82 -0.44
N ARG A 371 -21.73 -1.51 -1.63
CA ARG A 371 -21.82 -2.38 -2.81
C ARG A 371 -21.14 -3.71 -2.60
N LEU A 372 -19.93 -3.69 -2.03
CA LEU A 372 -19.18 -4.91 -1.72
C LEU A 372 -19.94 -5.77 -0.71
N ARG A 373 -20.47 -5.18 0.37
CA ARG A 373 -21.27 -5.90 1.37
C ARG A 373 -22.54 -6.51 0.78
N GLN A 374 -23.21 -5.83 -0.14
CA GLN A 374 -24.38 -6.37 -0.84
C GLN A 374 -24.03 -7.61 -1.67
N GLN A 375 -22.88 -7.64 -2.32
CA GLN A 375 -22.41 -8.76 -3.15
C GLN A 375 -21.90 -9.94 -2.32
N CYS A 376 -21.41 -9.70 -1.10
CA CYS A 376 -20.87 -10.73 -0.21
C CYS A 376 -21.28 -10.47 1.27
N PRO A 377 -22.58 -10.72 1.61
CA PRO A 377 -23.13 -10.40 2.94
C PRO A 377 -22.39 -11.04 4.11
N GLU A 378 -21.88 -12.25 3.94
CA GLU A 378 -21.25 -13.04 4.99
C GLU A 378 -19.72 -12.88 5.07
N ALA A 379 -19.10 -12.24 4.08
CA ALA A 379 -17.64 -12.10 4.05
C ALA A 379 -17.14 -11.13 5.13
N LEU A 380 -15.98 -11.42 5.69
CA LEU A 380 -15.24 -10.48 6.50
C LEU A 380 -14.62 -9.43 5.57
N ILE A 381 -14.75 -8.15 5.90
CA ILE A 381 -14.20 -7.06 5.10
C ILE A 381 -13.36 -6.17 6.00
N TRP A 382 -12.08 -6.05 5.68
CA TRP A 382 -11.14 -5.16 6.34
C TRP A 382 -10.59 -4.14 5.36
N LEU A 383 -10.43 -2.91 5.83
CA LEU A 383 -9.93 -1.80 5.04
C LEU A 383 -8.51 -1.46 5.44
N GLU A 384 -7.64 -1.27 4.47
CA GLU A 384 -6.37 -0.58 4.70
C GLU A 384 -6.63 0.92 4.82
N LYS A 385 -7.26 1.29 5.91
CA LYS A 385 -7.46 2.68 6.29
C LYS A 385 -6.50 3.05 7.39
N ILE A 386 -5.68 4.05 7.10
CA ILE A 386 -4.79 4.63 8.09
C ILE A 386 -5.58 5.67 8.88
N LEU A 387 -5.69 5.44 10.18
CA LEU A 387 -6.38 6.34 11.11
C LEU A 387 -5.36 7.18 11.87
N GLU A 388 -5.54 8.50 11.82
CA GLU A 388 -4.77 9.42 12.64
C GLU A 388 -5.17 9.32 14.13
N PRO A 389 -4.31 9.74 15.07
CA PRO A 389 -4.65 9.73 16.48
C PRO A 389 -5.96 10.48 16.78
N GLY A 390 -6.97 9.75 17.24
CA GLY A 390 -8.31 10.27 17.51
C GLY A 390 -9.30 10.17 16.36
N GLU A 391 -8.86 9.83 15.16
CA GLU A 391 -9.74 9.48 14.04
C GLU A 391 -10.41 8.12 14.27
N GLU A 392 -11.63 7.96 13.80
CA GLU A 392 -12.40 6.72 13.87
C GLU A 392 -12.94 6.33 12.51
N LEU A 393 -12.98 5.05 12.24
CA LEU A 393 -13.64 4.53 11.04
C LEU A 393 -15.15 4.85 11.12
N PRO A 394 -15.78 5.44 10.08
CA PRO A 394 -17.19 5.79 10.11
C PRO A 394 -18.08 4.61 10.52
N ALA A 395 -18.98 4.85 11.46
CA ALA A 395 -19.79 3.78 12.08
C ALA A 395 -20.76 3.11 11.09
N ASP A 396 -21.19 3.83 10.08
CA ASP A 396 -22.14 3.40 9.04
C ASP A 396 -21.48 2.60 7.90
N TRP A 397 -20.16 2.47 7.90
CA TRP A 397 -19.48 1.62 6.90
C TRP A 397 -19.68 0.14 7.25
N PRO A 398 -20.25 -0.67 6.33
CA PRO A 398 -20.60 -2.06 6.60
C PRO A 398 -19.40 -3.00 6.50
N VAL A 399 -18.33 -2.70 7.24
CA VAL A 399 -17.06 -3.43 7.27
C VAL A 399 -16.71 -3.90 8.68
N ASN A 400 -15.82 -4.85 8.82
CA ASN A 400 -15.41 -5.44 10.09
C ASN A 400 -14.39 -4.59 10.85
N GLY A 401 -13.61 -3.75 10.14
CA GLY A 401 -12.64 -2.85 10.74
C GLY A 401 -11.49 -2.50 9.80
N THR A 402 -10.39 -2.04 10.40
CA THR A 402 -9.13 -1.72 9.70
C THR A 402 -8.19 -2.93 9.67
N THR A 403 -7.03 -2.77 8.99
CA THR A 403 -5.93 -3.73 8.99
C THR A 403 -5.02 -3.64 10.21
N GLY A 404 -5.25 -2.70 11.13
CA GLY A 404 -4.64 -2.68 12.46
C GLY A 404 -3.40 -1.83 12.63
N TYR A 405 -3.13 -0.84 11.77
CA TYR A 405 -2.05 0.15 12.02
C TYR A 405 -2.32 1.01 13.25
N ASP A 406 -3.58 1.33 13.53
CA ASP A 406 -4.04 1.97 14.76
C ASP A 406 -3.64 1.17 16.01
N PHE A 407 -3.76 -0.17 15.97
CA PHE A 407 -3.30 -1.03 17.06
C PHE A 407 -1.76 -1.05 17.17
N ILE A 408 -1.02 -1.06 16.07
CA ILE A 408 0.46 -0.99 16.08
C ILE A 408 0.93 0.23 16.87
N ASN A 409 0.37 1.40 16.57
CA ASN A 409 0.76 2.65 17.23
C ASN A 409 0.29 2.71 18.69
N LEU A 410 -0.90 2.18 18.98
CA LEU A 410 -1.44 2.11 20.34
C LEU A 410 -0.58 1.22 21.26
N VAL A 411 -0.24 0.01 20.82
CA VAL A 411 0.57 -0.93 21.64
C VAL A 411 2.03 -0.50 21.68
N GLY A 412 2.57 0.04 20.58
CA GLY A 412 3.94 0.58 20.55
C GLY A 412 4.11 1.74 21.52
N GLY A 413 3.13 2.65 21.57
CA GLY A 413 3.14 3.79 22.49
C GLY A 413 3.12 3.40 23.97
N LEU A 414 2.52 2.24 24.34
CA LEU A 414 2.59 1.71 25.72
C LEU A 414 4.00 1.41 26.19
N LEU A 415 4.91 1.07 25.29
CA LEU A 415 6.27 0.67 25.57
C LEU A 415 7.23 1.85 25.74
N ILE A 416 6.77 3.06 25.42
CA ILE A 416 7.53 4.31 25.50
C ILE A 416 7.30 4.95 26.87
N ASP A 417 8.38 5.38 27.51
CA ASP A 417 8.31 6.15 28.76
C ASP A 417 8.11 7.65 28.48
N PRO A 418 6.94 8.23 28.79
CA PRO A 418 6.70 9.66 28.60
C PRO A 418 7.67 10.56 29.39
N ALA A 419 8.23 10.07 30.50
CA ALA A 419 9.19 10.82 31.29
C ALA A 419 10.50 11.12 30.54
N GLY A 420 10.83 10.31 29.53
CA GLY A 420 12.03 10.51 28.70
C GLY A 420 11.89 11.58 27.62
N GLU A 421 10.67 12.08 27.36
CA GLU A 421 10.39 12.99 26.23
C GLU A 421 11.23 14.26 26.27
N ALA A 422 11.21 14.97 27.39
CA ALA A 422 11.88 16.28 27.52
C ALA A 422 13.39 16.19 27.28
N GLU A 423 14.05 15.18 27.87
CA GLU A 423 15.49 15.00 27.73
C GLU A 423 15.88 14.52 26.32
N LEU A 424 15.14 13.58 25.73
CA LEU A 424 15.38 13.15 24.33
C LEU A 424 15.17 14.28 23.34
N THR A 425 14.13 15.11 23.53
CA THR A 425 13.84 16.25 22.68
C THR A 425 14.93 17.32 22.77
N ALA A 426 15.38 17.64 24.00
CA ALA A 426 16.46 18.59 24.19
C ALA A 426 17.77 18.10 23.56
N PHE A 427 18.09 16.81 23.76
CA PHE A 427 19.27 16.22 23.17
C PHE A 427 19.20 16.16 21.64
N TYR A 428 18.05 15.78 21.08
CA TYR A 428 17.85 15.75 19.62
C TYR A 428 18.13 17.12 18.99
N ARG A 429 17.55 18.19 19.57
CA ARG A 429 17.79 19.56 19.12
C ARG A 429 19.26 19.98 19.25
N GLU A 430 19.88 19.71 20.39
CA GLU A 430 21.29 20.03 20.66
C GLU A 430 22.23 19.32 19.68
N PHE A 431 22.00 18.03 19.43
CA PHE A 431 22.89 17.21 18.63
C PHE A 431 22.74 17.45 17.13
N THR A 432 21.49 17.59 16.66
CA THR A 432 21.20 17.66 15.22
C THR A 432 21.10 19.09 14.70
N GLY A 433 20.75 20.04 15.55
CA GLY A 433 20.36 21.40 15.15
C GLY A 433 18.93 21.48 14.61
N GLU A 434 18.22 20.35 14.52
CA GLU A 434 16.88 20.29 13.93
C GLU A 434 15.79 20.71 14.90
N SER A 435 14.69 21.26 14.38
CA SER A 435 13.47 21.46 15.16
C SER A 435 12.86 20.12 15.53
N ALA A 436 12.32 20.02 16.75
CA ALA A 436 11.49 18.87 17.15
C ALA A 436 10.00 19.11 16.95
N ASP A 437 9.60 20.19 16.27
CA ASP A 437 8.20 20.47 15.92
C ASP A 437 7.78 19.62 14.72
N PHE A 438 7.32 18.41 15.00
CA PHE A 438 6.89 17.48 13.97
C PHE A 438 5.70 17.99 13.16
N PRO A 439 4.63 18.60 13.74
CA PRO A 439 3.54 19.17 12.96
C PRO A 439 3.98 20.23 11.95
N ALA A 440 4.93 21.09 12.29
CA ALA A 440 5.46 22.08 11.35
C ALA A 440 6.24 21.42 10.22
N LEU A 441 7.11 20.45 10.54
CA LEU A 441 7.85 19.67 9.56
C LEU A 441 6.92 18.88 8.61
N ALA A 442 5.87 18.24 9.16
CA ALA A 442 4.90 17.50 8.37
C ALA A 442 4.18 18.40 7.34
N ARG A 443 3.78 19.63 7.73
CA ARG A 443 3.18 20.59 6.81
C ARG A 443 4.16 21.04 5.72
N GLU A 444 5.42 21.27 6.08
CA GLU A 444 6.46 21.62 5.12
C GLU A 444 6.68 20.49 4.11
N CYS A 445 6.84 19.25 4.58
CA CYS A 445 7.00 18.07 3.74
C CYS A 445 5.81 17.84 2.81
N LYS A 446 4.57 18.04 3.31
CA LYS A 446 3.37 17.96 2.46
C LYS A 446 3.39 19.04 1.37
N ARG A 447 3.74 20.30 1.69
CA ARG A 447 3.87 21.35 0.68
C ARG A 447 4.92 21.02 -0.37
N GLN A 448 6.07 20.50 0.04
CA GLN A 448 7.12 20.07 -0.89
C GLN A 448 6.64 18.97 -1.83
N VAL A 449 6.07 17.90 -1.29
CA VAL A 449 5.56 16.76 -2.07
C VAL A 449 4.45 17.16 -3.03
N ILE A 450 3.51 18.00 -2.59
CA ILE A 450 2.45 18.55 -3.45
C ILE A 450 3.07 19.29 -4.63
N THR A 451 4.12 20.10 -4.39
CA THR A 451 4.75 20.89 -5.44
C THR A 451 5.62 20.04 -6.38
N GLU A 452 6.40 19.10 -5.84
CA GLU A 452 7.40 18.36 -6.61
C GLU A 452 6.85 17.10 -7.28
N LEU A 453 5.91 16.40 -6.63
CA LEU A 453 5.45 15.09 -7.07
C LEU A 453 3.98 15.07 -7.50
N LEU A 454 3.12 15.87 -6.86
CA LEU A 454 1.65 15.85 -7.07
C LEU A 454 1.13 17.12 -7.76
N GLY A 455 2.01 17.85 -8.46
CA GLY A 455 1.64 19.10 -9.13
C GLY A 455 0.63 18.90 -10.27
N SER A 456 0.64 17.76 -10.94
CA SER A 456 -0.34 17.44 -12.00
C SER A 456 -1.77 17.33 -11.42
N GLU A 457 -1.92 16.67 -10.29
CA GLU A 457 -3.19 16.53 -9.58
C GLU A 457 -3.67 17.91 -9.05
N LEU A 458 -2.75 18.71 -8.51
CA LEU A 458 -3.06 20.06 -8.06
C LEU A 458 -3.45 20.99 -9.21
N ASN A 459 -2.78 20.92 -10.35
CA ASN A 459 -3.11 21.69 -11.55
C ASN A 459 -4.53 21.39 -12.04
N ARG A 460 -4.91 20.12 -12.01
CA ARG A 460 -6.26 19.64 -12.38
C ARG A 460 -7.33 20.18 -11.41
N LEU A 461 -7.06 20.15 -10.10
CA LEU A 461 -7.93 20.77 -9.09
C LEU A 461 -8.03 22.28 -9.28
N THR A 462 -6.93 22.94 -9.61
CA THR A 462 -6.90 24.38 -9.87
C THR A 462 -7.78 24.74 -11.07
N ALA A 463 -7.70 23.98 -12.16
CA ALA A 463 -8.54 24.17 -13.32
C ALA A 463 -10.04 24.04 -12.99
N LEU A 464 -10.42 23.03 -12.20
CA LEU A 464 -11.80 22.90 -11.70
C LEU A 464 -12.20 24.09 -10.84
N LEU A 465 -11.33 24.56 -9.96
CA LEU A 465 -11.63 25.70 -9.09
C LEU A 465 -11.78 27.00 -9.90
N VAL A 466 -10.94 27.24 -10.92
CA VAL A 466 -11.13 28.35 -11.87
C VAL A 466 -12.54 28.30 -12.48
N ALA A 467 -12.93 27.13 -13.01
CA ALA A 467 -14.25 26.96 -13.62
C ALA A 467 -15.41 27.16 -12.61
N VAL A 468 -15.22 26.81 -11.35
CA VAL A 468 -16.17 27.12 -10.28
C VAL A 468 -16.22 28.62 -10.01
N CYS A 469 -15.07 29.30 -9.87
CA CYS A 469 -15.00 30.71 -9.60
C CYS A 469 -15.68 31.56 -10.67
N GLU A 470 -15.55 31.18 -11.95
CA GLU A 470 -16.24 31.87 -13.05
C GLU A 470 -17.78 31.85 -12.92
N ARG A 471 -18.35 30.87 -12.24
CA ARG A 471 -19.80 30.79 -11.96
C ARG A 471 -20.23 31.60 -10.74
N HIS A 472 -19.26 32.06 -9.93
CA HIS A 472 -19.51 32.79 -8.70
C HIS A 472 -19.00 34.24 -8.77
N ARG A 473 -19.87 35.20 -9.10
CA ARG A 473 -19.51 36.61 -9.36
C ARG A 473 -18.59 37.28 -8.32
N ARG A 474 -18.57 36.81 -7.07
CA ARG A 474 -17.71 37.35 -6.01
C ARG A 474 -16.29 36.80 -6.06
N HIS A 475 -16.06 35.76 -6.84
CA HIS A 475 -14.80 35.00 -6.83
C HIS A 475 -14.12 34.96 -8.20
N ARG A 476 -14.62 35.67 -9.20
CA ARG A 476 -14.10 35.66 -10.59
C ARG A 476 -12.71 36.30 -10.73
N ASP A 477 -12.41 37.24 -9.84
CA ASP A 477 -11.19 38.03 -9.95
C ASP A 477 -9.97 37.37 -9.29
N TYR A 478 -10.18 36.23 -8.59
CA TYR A 478 -9.04 35.46 -8.08
C TYR A 478 -8.23 34.90 -9.24
N THR A 479 -6.92 35.14 -9.19
CA THR A 479 -5.99 34.63 -10.19
C THR A 479 -5.78 33.13 -10.06
N ARG A 480 -5.43 32.47 -11.15
CA ARG A 480 -5.07 31.05 -11.12
C ARG A 480 -3.99 30.76 -10.09
N HIS A 481 -3.05 31.68 -9.88
CA HIS A 481 -1.99 31.54 -8.89
C HIS A 481 -2.53 31.49 -7.45
N GLU A 482 -3.41 32.42 -7.08
CA GLU A 482 -4.05 32.45 -5.76
C GLU A 482 -4.88 31.19 -5.50
N LEU A 483 -5.65 30.75 -6.50
CA LEU A 483 -6.46 29.54 -6.42
C LEU A 483 -5.60 28.28 -6.25
N HIS A 484 -4.50 28.18 -6.99
CA HIS A 484 -3.53 27.10 -6.88
C HIS A 484 -2.87 27.07 -5.50
N GLU A 485 -2.44 28.23 -5.00
CA GLU A 485 -1.81 28.35 -3.69
C GLU A 485 -2.78 28.03 -2.56
N ALA A 486 -4.04 28.49 -2.65
CA ALA A 486 -5.07 28.20 -1.67
C ALA A 486 -5.33 26.68 -1.55
N LEU A 487 -5.46 25.97 -2.69
CA LEU A 487 -5.61 24.51 -2.70
C LEU A 487 -4.38 23.80 -2.12
N ARG A 488 -3.18 24.25 -2.48
CA ARG A 488 -1.91 23.68 -1.99
C ARG A 488 -1.80 23.81 -0.46
N GLN A 489 -2.06 25.00 0.06
CA GLN A 489 -2.01 25.25 1.51
C GLN A 489 -3.08 24.49 2.26
N LEU A 490 -4.30 24.45 1.74
CA LEU A 490 -5.40 23.74 2.37
C LEU A 490 -5.12 22.22 2.45
N ALA A 491 -4.60 21.64 1.39
CA ALA A 491 -4.21 20.23 1.37
C ALA A 491 -3.03 19.93 2.32
N ALA A 492 -2.04 20.83 2.39
CA ALA A 492 -0.90 20.68 3.30
C ALA A 492 -1.34 20.77 4.79
N ASN A 493 -2.36 21.57 5.10
CA ASN A 493 -2.91 21.72 6.43
C ASN A 493 -4.05 20.75 6.77
N PHE A 494 -4.40 19.83 5.84
CA PHE A 494 -5.47 18.86 6.12
C PHE A 494 -5.03 17.90 7.23
N PRO A 495 -5.84 17.73 8.32
CA PRO A 495 -5.36 17.08 9.55
C PRO A 495 -5.37 15.55 9.49
N VAL A 496 -6.13 14.95 8.57
CA VAL A 496 -6.28 13.50 8.36
C VAL A 496 -6.02 13.15 6.90
N TYR A 497 -6.01 11.85 6.55
CA TYR A 497 -5.80 11.43 5.16
C TYR A 497 -6.81 12.05 4.20
N ARG A 498 -8.11 12.04 4.55
CA ARG A 498 -9.14 12.67 3.73
C ARG A 498 -10.45 12.87 4.50
N SER A 499 -11.35 13.66 3.94
CA SER A 499 -12.79 13.66 4.26
C SER A 499 -13.54 12.61 3.43
N TYR A 500 -14.77 12.31 3.86
CA TYR A 500 -15.64 11.30 3.21
C TYR A 500 -16.98 11.90 2.81
N VAL A 501 -16.94 13.12 2.27
CA VAL A 501 -18.13 13.72 1.69
C VAL A 501 -18.57 12.93 0.47
N SER A 502 -19.87 12.79 0.25
CA SER A 502 -20.42 12.03 -0.87
C SER A 502 -21.64 12.69 -1.51
N ILE A 503 -21.87 12.37 -2.79
CA ILE A 503 -22.98 12.87 -3.59
C ILE A 503 -23.72 11.65 -4.14
N GLN A 504 -24.93 11.41 -3.64
CA GLN A 504 -25.73 10.24 -4.00
C GLN A 504 -26.94 10.64 -4.83
N PRO A 505 -27.30 9.88 -5.89
CA PRO A 505 -28.55 10.07 -6.59
C PRO A 505 -29.73 9.79 -5.66
N THR A 506 -30.80 10.61 -5.74
CA THR A 506 -32.00 10.34 -4.97
C THR A 506 -32.91 9.36 -5.70
N THR A 507 -33.25 8.25 -5.06
CA THR A 507 -34.03 7.15 -5.65
C THR A 507 -35.55 7.41 -5.71
N LYS A 508 -36.04 8.58 -5.29
CA LYS A 508 -37.47 8.91 -5.28
C LYS A 508 -37.79 10.21 -6.03
N GLY A 509 -38.47 10.07 -7.17
CA GLY A 509 -39.19 11.13 -7.85
C GLY A 509 -38.53 11.71 -9.11
N LYS A 510 -39.37 12.20 -10.02
CA LYS A 510 -39.06 12.73 -11.36
C LYS A 510 -38.21 14.03 -11.41
N SER A 511 -37.42 14.32 -10.42
CA SER A 511 -36.45 15.41 -10.45
C SER A 511 -35.06 14.86 -10.09
N ASP A 512 -34.08 15.25 -10.84
CA ASP A 512 -32.65 14.95 -10.75
C ASP A 512 -32.05 15.57 -9.46
N LYS A 513 -32.54 15.14 -8.28
CA LYS A 513 -32.06 15.65 -6.99
C LYS A 513 -30.98 14.73 -6.44
N THR A 514 -29.78 15.25 -6.36
CA THR A 514 -28.68 14.58 -5.67
C THR A 514 -28.73 14.91 -4.17
N ARG A 515 -28.48 13.89 -3.32
CA ARG A 515 -28.31 14.08 -1.88
C ARG A 515 -26.82 14.28 -1.59
N ARG A 516 -26.49 15.43 -1.03
CA ARG A 516 -25.13 15.79 -0.60
C ARG A 516 -24.95 15.45 0.86
N LEU A 517 -23.90 14.69 1.17
CA LEU A 517 -23.65 14.20 2.51
C LEU A 517 -22.24 14.65 2.95
N ALA A 518 -22.21 15.40 4.02
CA ALA A 518 -20.98 15.72 4.76
C ALA A 518 -21.27 15.48 6.25
N SER A 519 -20.48 14.65 6.89
CA SER A 519 -20.62 14.37 8.32
C SER A 519 -20.19 15.58 9.17
N LYS A 520 -20.52 15.55 10.48
CA LYS A 520 -20.00 16.57 11.42
C LYS A 520 -18.47 16.49 11.50
N THR A 521 -17.92 15.30 11.39
CA THR A 521 -16.47 15.05 11.41
C THR A 521 -15.80 15.63 10.17
N ASP A 522 -16.36 15.41 8.97
CA ASP A 522 -15.81 15.99 7.73
C ASP A 522 -15.76 17.52 7.81
N ARG A 523 -16.89 18.14 8.22
CA ARG A 523 -16.95 19.60 8.39
C ARG A 523 -15.99 20.12 9.46
N HIS A 524 -15.72 19.32 10.49
CA HIS A 524 -14.73 19.66 11.51
C HIS A 524 -13.31 19.67 10.92
N HIS A 525 -12.91 18.61 10.23
CA HIS A 525 -11.58 18.54 9.61
C HIS A 525 -11.37 19.63 8.54
N ILE A 526 -12.36 19.88 7.70
CA ILE A 526 -12.30 20.97 6.71
C ILE A 526 -12.12 22.33 7.40
N ARG A 527 -12.89 22.62 8.46
CA ARG A 527 -12.73 23.88 9.23
C ARG A 527 -11.38 23.98 9.91
N GLN A 528 -10.84 22.88 10.43
CA GLN A 528 -9.48 22.85 11.00
C GLN A 528 -8.44 23.18 9.92
N ALA A 529 -8.54 22.58 8.73
CA ALA A 529 -7.63 22.87 7.63
C ALA A 529 -7.70 24.35 7.21
N VAL A 530 -8.90 24.91 7.07
CA VAL A 530 -9.10 26.34 6.78
C VAL A 530 -8.48 27.23 7.86
N ALA A 531 -8.74 26.94 9.14
CA ALA A 531 -8.23 27.71 10.25
C ALA A 531 -6.70 27.62 10.43
N ALA A 532 -6.11 26.48 10.06
CA ALA A 532 -4.66 26.24 10.12
C ALA A 532 -3.91 26.84 8.92
N THR A 533 -4.63 27.32 7.90
CA THR A 533 -4.03 27.97 6.73
C THR A 533 -3.76 29.43 7.07
N ASP A 534 -2.56 29.68 7.61
CA ASP A 534 -2.06 31.01 7.94
C ASP A 534 -1.08 31.45 6.84
N ASN A 535 -1.63 32.11 5.81
CA ASN A 535 -0.86 32.71 4.72
C ASN A 535 -1.41 34.14 4.45
N PRO A 536 -0.64 35.19 4.78
CA PRO A 536 -1.09 36.59 4.62
C PRO A 536 -1.36 36.99 3.16
N GLU A 537 -0.85 36.24 2.18
CA GLU A 537 -1.10 36.50 0.76
C GLU A 537 -2.44 35.92 0.26
N LEU A 538 -3.12 35.09 1.06
CA LEU A 538 -4.40 34.50 0.70
C LEU A 538 -5.57 35.23 1.35
N ASP A 539 -6.56 35.57 0.52
CA ASP A 539 -7.80 36.18 1.02
C ASP A 539 -8.56 35.18 1.92
N PRO A 540 -8.87 35.55 3.17
CA PRO A 540 -9.71 34.75 4.06
C PRO A 540 -11.12 34.44 3.50
N GLU A 541 -11.64 35.25 2.58
CA GLU A 541 -12.91 34.96 1.90
C GLU A 541 -12.78 33.79 0.94
N LEU A 542 -11.68 33.70 0.20
CA LEU A 542 -11.37 32.56 -0.66
C LEU A 542 -11.28 31.27 0.14
N LEU A 543 -10.59 31.26 1.27
CA LEU A 543 -10.46 30.06 2.13
C LEU A 543 -11.82 29.63 2.71
N ARG A 544 -12.67 30.60 3.11
CA ARG A 544 -14.04 30.32 3.57
C ARG A 544 -14.93 29.77 2.43
N PHE A 545 -14.77 30.30 1.22
CA PHE A 545 -15.48 29.82 0.04
C PHE A 545 -15.09 28.38 -0.28
N LEU A 546 -13.80 28.06 -0.30
CA LEU A 546 -13.29 26.70 -0.45
C LEU A 546 -13.83 25.76 0.62
N GLY A 547 -13.81 26.19 1.90
CA GLY A 547 -14.38 25.39 2.99
C GLY A 547 -15.86 25.03 2.78
N LYS A 548 -16.67 25.94 2.22
CA LYS A 548 -18.07 25.69 1.87
C LYS A 548 -18.23 24.71 0.70
N ILE A 549 -17.38 24.82 -0.32
CA ILE A 549 -17.37 23.85 -1.45
C ILE A 549 -17.03 22.46 -0.95
N LEU A 550 -15.91 22.33 -0.24
CA LEU A 550 -15.43 21.05 0.28
C LEU A 550 -16.40 20.40 1.28
N GLY A 551 -17.13 21.21 2.05
CA GLY A 551 -18.18 20.76 2.96
C GLY A 551 -19.53 20.48 2.27
N LEU A 552 -19.60 20.59 0.92
CA LEU A 552 -20.82 20.45 0.10
C LEU A 552 -21.97 21.38 0.53
N GLU A 553 -21.63 22.55 1.12
CA GLU A 553 -22.60 23.58 1.48
C GLU A 553 -23.07 24.38 0.25
N LEU A 554 -22.23 24.45 -0.79
CA LEU A 554 -22.56 25.02 -2.08
C LEU A 554 -22.98 23.93 -3.06
N GLY A 555 -24.00 24.22 -3.86
CA GLY A 555 -24.54 23.31 -4.84
C GLY A 555 -23.99 23.56 -6.24
N GLY A 556 -23.76 22.48 -6.98
CA GLY A 556 -23.29 22.50 -8.36
C GLY A 556 -22.59 21.18 -8.70
N GLU A 557 -22.46 20.90 -9.97
CA GLU A 557 -21.76 19.72 -10.47
C GLU A 557 -20.25 19.91 -10.32
N LEU A 558 -19.71 21.09 -10.70
CA LEU A 558 -18.29 21.39 -10.58
C LEU A 558 -17.83 21.51 -9.12
N GLU A 559 -18.66 22.13 -8.27
CA GLU A 559 -18.37 22.22 -6.83
C GLU A 559 -18.29 20.84 -6.19
N GLY A 560 -19.23 19.95 -6.57
CA GLY A 560 -19.22 18.57 -6.13
C GLY A 560 -18.01 17.78 -6.63
N GLU A 561 -17.67 17.93 -7.91
CA GLU A 561 -16.50 17.30 -8.51
C GLU A 561 -15.20 17.77 -7.84
N LEU A 562 -15.05 19.06 -7.59
CA LEU A 562 -13.92 19.63 -6.89
C LEU A 562 -13.78 19.04 -5.46
N ALA A 563 -14.87 18.96 -4.70
CA ALA A 563 -14.87 18.40 -3.36
C ALA A 563 -14.43 16.92 -3.35
N LEU A 564 -14.99 16.11 -4.25
CA LEU A 564 -14.66 14.69 -4.33
C LEU A 564 -13.22 14.44 -4.80
N ARG A 565 -12.71 15.22 -5.75
CA ARG A 565 -11.31 15.11 -6.19
C ARG A 565 -10.32 15.66 -5.17
N PHE A 566 -10.65 16.73 -4.47
CA PHE A 566 -9.80 17.25 -3.42
C PHE A 566 -9.57 16.22 -2.31
N GLN A 567 -10.61 15.51 -1.88
CA GLN A 567 -10.44 14.48 -0.86
C GLN A 567 -9.67 13.24 -1.37
N GLN A 568 -9.69 12.92 -2.68
CA GLN A 568 -8.80 11.92 -3.27
C GLN A 568 -7.34 12.40 -3.32
N PHE A 569 -7.11 13.69 -3.39
CA PHE A 569 -5.78 14.31 -3.46
C PHE A 569 -5.09 14.41 -2.08
N THR A 570 -5.85 14.67 -1.01
CA THR A 570 -5.27 14.83 0.34
C THR A 570 -4.64 13.54 0.88
N GLY A 571 -5.16 12.36 0.49
CA GLY A 571 -4.58 11.06 0.85
C GLY A 571 -3.13 10.90 0.40
N PRO A 572 -2.83 10.98 -0.90
CA PRO A 572 -1.46 11.00 -1.43
C PRO A 572 -0.56 12.08 -0.81
N ALA A 573 -1.08 13.29 -0.60
CA ALA A 573 -0.33 14.37 0.04
C ALA A 573 0.06 14.01 1.49
N MET A 574 -0.81 13.33 2.23
CA MET A 574 -0.55 12.83 3.57
C MET A 574 0.48 11.70 3.55
N ALA A 575 0.24 10.63 2.81
CA ALA A 575 1.11 9.47 2.75
C ALA A 575 2.53 9.84 2.30
N LYS A 576 2.66 10.55 1.18
CA LYS A 576 3.97 10.94 0.63
C LYS A 576 4.66 12.04 1.43
N GLY A 577 3.89 13.00 1.96
CA GLY A 577 4.43 14.11 2.75
C GLY A 577 4.85 13.68 4.15
N VAL A 578 4.06 12.87 4.83
CA VAL A 578 4.33 12.47 6.22
C VAL A 578 5.13 11.17 6.24
N GLU A 579 4.56 10.07 5.75
CA GLU A 579 5.16 8.75 5.94
C GLU A 579 6.41 8.50 5.10
N ASP A 580 6.43 9.03 3.86
CA ASP A 580 7.54 8.87 2.92
C ASP A 580 8.44 10.12 2.82
N THR A 581 8.28 11.12 3.70
CA THR A 581 9.20 12.27 3.76
C THR A 581 9.50 12.68 5.19
N ALA A 582 8.51 13.15 5.96
CA ALA A 582 8.74 13.66 7.30
C ALA A 582 9.33 12.60 8.25
N PHE A 583 8.90 11.34 8.14
CA PHE A 583 9.45 10.23 8.93
C PHE A 583 10.93 9.92 8.63
N TYR A 584 11.43 10.33 7.47
CA TYR A 584 12.84 10.20 7.10
C TYR A 584 13.66 11.48 7.37
N ARG A 585 13.04 12.49 8.00
CA ARG A 585 13.70 13.73 8.46
C ARG A 585 13.66 13.90 9.98
N HIS A 586 12.58 13.45 10.64
CA HIS A 586 12.40 13.57 12.08
C HIS A 586 12.91 12.31 12.78
N HIS A 587 14.06 12.38 13.44
CA HIS A 587 14.71 11.20 14.01
C HIS A 587 14.76 11.20 15.55
N ARG A 588 13.91 11.98 16.22
CA ARG A 588 13.91 12.08 17.68
C ARG A 588 13.87 10.70 18.37
N LEU A 589 12.94 9.84 17.96
CA LEU A 589 12.82 8.44 18.39
C LEU A 589 12.16 7.61 17.28
N LEU A 590 12.93 6.79 16.60
CA LEU A 590 12.52 6.15 15.34
C LEU A 590 11.36 5.16 15.47
N CYS A 591 11.09 4.58 16.64
CA CYS A 591 9.93 3.70 16.81
C CYS A 591 8.59 4.42 16.77
N LEU A 592 8.56 5.76 16.82
CA LEU A 592 7.37 6.57 16.64
C LEU A 592 7.04 6.86 15.16
N ASN A 593 8.05 6.69 14.28
CA ASN A 593 7.90 6.92 12.85
C ASN A 593 7.36 5.63 12.19
N GLU A 594 6.08 5.39 12.33
CA GLU A 594 5.41 4.22 11.79
C GLU A 594 4.10 4.63 11.08
N VAL A 595 3.64 3.82 10.14
CA VAL A 595 2.40 4.06 9.38
C VAL A 595 1.24 4.39 10.33
N GLY A 596 0.58 5.52 10.12
CA GLY A 596 -0.48 6.04 10.98
C GLY A 596 0.00 6.49 12.36
N GLY A 597 1.32 6.64 12.56
CA GLY A 597 1.92 7.15 13.79
C GLY A 597 2.08 8.67 13.78
N ASP A 598 2.09 9.26 14.95
CA ASP A 598 2.40 10.67 15.16
C ASP A 598 3.66 10.82 16.04
N PRO A 599 4.83 11.12 15.44
CA PRO A 599 6.04 11.38 16.20
C PRO A 599 5.96 12.58 17.14
N GLY A 600 4.97 13.46 16.95
CA GLY A 600 4.66 14.56 17.89
C GLY A 600 4.10 14.05 19.22
N ARG A 601 3.52 12.86 19.23
CA ARG A 601 2.91 12.24 20.40
C ARG A 601 3.86 11.22 21.03
N PHE A 602 4.30 11.49 22.26
CA PHE A 602 5.33 10.68 22.92
C PHE A 602 4.73 9.71 23.96
N GLY A 603 4.39 8.52 23.49
CA GLY A 603 3.88 7.44 24.33
C GLY A 603 2.35 7.41 24.51
N VAL A 604 1.88 6.31 25.11
CA VAL A 604 0.47 6.03 25.43
C VAL A 604 0.36 5.56 26.88
N LEU A 605 -0.60 6.11 27.61
CA LEU A 605 -0.85 5.69 29.00
C LEU A 605 -1.71 4.41 29.05
N PRO A 606 -1.54 3.54 30.07
CA PRO A 606 -2.37 2.35 30.23
C PRO A 606 -3.88 2.63 30.26
N ALA A 607 -4.29 3.72 30.87
CA ALA A 607 -5.71 4.12 30.93
C ALA A 607 -6.28 4.38 29.52
N GLU A 608 -5.51 5.00 28.66
CA GLU A 608 -5.92 5.22 27.25
C GLU A 608 -6.00 3.91 26.48
N PHE A 609 -5.00 3.03 26.63
CA PHE A 609 -5.03 1.71 26.01
C PHE A 609 -6.30 0.93 26.39
N HIS A 610 -6.65 0.92 27.67
CA HIS A 610 -7.85 0.24 28.15
C HIS A 610 -9.15 0.87 27.66
N ARG A 611 -9.21 2.20 27.58
CA ARG A 611 -10.34 2.92 27.02
C ARG A 611 -10.53 2.56 25.54
N ARG A 612 -9.45 2.56 24.74
CA ARG A 612 -9.47 2.17 23.33
C ARG A 612 -9.88 0.71 23.14
N ALA A 613 -9.45 -0.19 24.03
CA ALA A 613 -9.86 -1.59 24.00
C ALA A 613 -11.38 -1.75 24.23
N ALA A 614 -11.96 -1.00 25.17
CA ALA A 614 -13.41 -1.00 25.40
C ALA A 614 -14.18 -0.43 24.19
N GLU A 615 -13.69 0.63 23.57
CA GLU A 615 -14.26 1.22 22.36
C GLU A 615 -14.19 0.23 21.16
N ALA A 616 -13.04 -0.43 20.97
CA ALA A 616 -12.87 -1.44 19.93
C ALA A 616 -13.86 -2.61 20.10
N LEU A 617 -14.06 -3.09 21.35
CA LEU A 617 -15.04 -4.14 21.63
C LEU A 617 -16.46 -3.70 21.29
N ALA A 618 -16.82 -2.47 21.62
CA ALA A 618 -18.16 -1.94 21.40
C ALA A 618 -18.47 -1.68 19.92
N ARG A 619 -17.47 -1.22 19.15
CA ARG A 619 -17.70 -0.70 17.80
C ARG A 619 -17.23 -1.64 16.70
N ARG A 620 -16.02 -2.21 16.82
CA ARG A 620 -15.37 -3.01 15.77
C ARG A 620 -14.62 -4.22 16.35
N PRO A 621 -15.32 -5.15 17.00
CA PRO A 621 -14.72 -6.29 17.71
C PRO A 621 -13.97 -7.28 16.82
N LEU A 622 -14.09 -7.15 15.51
CA LEU A 622 -13.42 -7.98 14.49
C LEU A 622 -12.42 -7.20 13.63
N SER A 623 -11.99 -6.00 14.05
CA SER A 623 -10.89 -5.27 13.39
C SER A 623 -9.60 -6.11 13.44
N MET A 624 -8.75 -6.05 12.42
CA MET A 624 -7.44 -6.73 12.50
C MET A 624 -6.51 -6.02 13.50
N LEU A 625 -5.59 -6.79 14.06
CA LEU A 625 -4.59 -6.33 15.02
C LEU A 625 -3.22 -6.72 14.49
N ALA A 626 -2.56 -5.81 13.77
CA ALA A 626 -1.25 -6.06 13.23
C ALA A 626 -0.12 -5.77 14.25
N GLY A 627 1.01 -6.44 14.10
CA GLY A 627 2.27 -6.12 14.79
C GLY A 627 3.32 -5.64 13.79
N SER A 628 3.57 -6.44 12.75
CA SER A 628 4.32 -6.08 11.55
C SER A 628 3.43 -6.26 10.34
N THR A 629 3.74 -5.56 9.25
CA THR A 629 3.13 -5.74 7.92
C THR A 629 4.20 -5.62 6.84
N HIS A 630 3.81 -5.79 5.59
CA HIS A 630 4.70 -5.55 4.44
C HIS A 630 5.03 -4.07 4.19
N ASP A 631 4.34 -3.14 4.86
CA ASP A 631 4.50 -1.68 4.72
C ASP A 631 5.00 -0.99 5.99
N THR A 632 5.14 -1.72 7.11
CA THR A 632 5.69 -1.13 8.33
C THR A 632 7.10 -0.62 8.11
N LYS A 633 7.39 0.55 8.66
CA LYS A 633 8.72 1.18 8.57
C LYS A 633 9.78 0.35 9.30
N ARG A 634 9.37 -0.38 10.35
CA ARG A 634 10.22 -1.30 11.13
C ARG A 634 9.40 -2.47 11.67
N GLY A 635 10.04 -3.63 11.80
CA GLY A 635 9.44 -4.81 12.42
C GLY A 635 9.09 -4.59 13.89
N GLU A 636 8.15 -5.37 14.39
CA GLU A 636 7.58 -5.20 15.74
C GLU A 636 8.64 -5.26 16.86
N ASP A 637 9.63 -6.15 16.76
CA ASP A 637 10.68 -6.29 17.80
C ASP A 637 11.79 -5.25 17.64
N CYS A 638 12.00 -4.70 16.46
CA CYS A 638 12.87 -3.54 16.25
C CYS A 638 12.29 -2.31 16.97
N ARG A 639 10.99 -2.04 16.81
CA ARG A 639 10.31 -0.95 17.51
C ARG A 639 10.29 -1.16 19.02
N ALA A 640 10.01 -2.38 19.48
CA ALA A 640 10.00 -2.75 20.89
C ALA A 640 11.36 -2.52 21.57
N ARG A 641 12.46 -2.73 20.85
CA ARG A 641 13.81 -2.45 21.34
C ARG A 641 14.13 -0.96 21.36
N LEU A 642 13.78 -0.23 20.28
CA LEU A 642 13.99 1.21 20.20
C LEU A 642 13.22 1.99 21.27
N ALA A 643 12.03 1.54 21.63
CA ALA A 643 11.22 2.15 22.69
C ALA A 643 11.98 2.26 24.04
N LEU A 644 12.89 1.34 24.34
CA LEU A 644 13.72 1.35 25.54
C LEU A 644 14.63 2.58 25.66
N LEU A 645 14.95 3.25 24.53
CA LEU A 645 15.75 4.48 24.57
C LEU A 645 15.03 5.60 25.35
N SER A 646 13.68 5.56 25.37
CA SER A 646 12.88 6.50 26.17
C SER A 646 13.07 6.33 27.69
N GLU A 647 13.44 5.14 28.16
CA GLU A 647 13.69 4.85 29.57
C GLU A 647 15.11 5.26 30.01
N ILE A 648 16.03 5.51 29.05
CA ILE A 648 17.46 5.76 29.34
C ILE A 648 18.01 6.97 28.58
N PRO A 649 17.31 8.12 28.50
CA PRO A 649 17.69 9.25 27.65
C PRO A 649 19.08 9.80 27.98
N THR A 650 19.45 9.92 29.26
CA THR A 650 20.77 10.39 29.70
C THR A 650 21.90 9.46 29.25
N ARG A 651 21.69 8.14 29.37
CA ARG A 651 22.69 7.15 28.92
C ARG A 651 22.85 7.19 27.42
N TRP A 652 21.74 7.29 26.68
CA TRP A 652 21.71 7.40 25.22
C TRP A 652 22.45 8.67 24.75
N ARG A 653 22.12 9.83 25.31
CA ARG A 653 22.80 11.10 25.03
C ARG A 653 24.33 10.99 25.17
N ARG A 654 24.82 10.47 26.31
CA ARG A 654 26.25 10.31 26.56
C ARG A 654 26.92 9.39 25.54
N LEU A 655 26.26 8.34 25.16
CA LEU A 655 26.77 7.35 24.22
C LEU A 655 26.90 7.94 22.82
N VAL A 656 25.84 8.55 22.30
CA VAL A 656 25.81 9.17 20.98
C VAL A 656 26.87 10.29 20.88
N ALA A 657 26.95 11.17 21.89
CA ALA A 657 27.94 12.23 21.92
C ALA A 657 29.40 11.70 21.93
N ARG A 658 29.64 10.56 22.57
CA ARG A 658 30.93 9.85 22.55
C ARG A 658 31.22 9.27 21.17
N TRP A 659 30.28 8.51 20.63
CA TRP A 659 30.41 7.89 19.31
C TRP A 659 30.63 8.91 18.20
N SER A 660 29.85 9.99 18.17
CA SER A 660 30.01 11.04 17.15
C SER A 660 31.40 11.68 17.18
N ARG A 661 31.97 11.91 18.39
CA ARG A 661 33.37 12.41 18.52
C ARG A 661 34.39 11.39 17.99
N GLN A 662 34.23 10.11 18.33
CA GLN A 662 35.14 9.03 17.87
C GLN A 662 35.06 8.83 16.36
N HIS A 663 33.86 8.93 15.78
CA HIS A 663 33.60 8.66 14.36
C HIS A 663 33.75 9.88 13.45
N LYS A 664 34.05 11.05 14.00
CA LYS A 664 34.35 12.26 13.21
C LYS A 664 35.41 12.01 12.14
N LYS A 665 36.40 11.15 12.42
CA LYS A 665 37.46 10.73 11.47
C LYS A 665 36.96 9.93 10.27
N TYR A 666 35.77 9.33 10.32
CA TYR A 666 35.16 8.55 9.25
C TYR A 666 34.28 9.40 8.33
N ARG A 667 33.96 10.65 8.77
CA ARG A 667 33.22 11.58 7.91
C ARG A 667 34.09 12.09 6.79
N ARG A 668 33.50 12.13 5.58
CA ARG A 668 34.16 12.75 4.42
C ARG A 668 33.43 14.07 4.11
N GLU A 669 34.16 15.16 4.02
CA GLU A 669 33.62 16.50 3.75
C GLU A 669 32.46 16.89 4.71
N GLY A 670 32.54 16.44 5.98
CA GLY A 670 31.51 16.70 6.97
C GLY A 670 30.28 15.78 6.90
N LEU A 671 30.23 14.83 5.96
CA LEU A 671 29.12 13.89 5.78
C LEU A 671 29.34 12.55 6.52
N PRO A 672 28.27 11.95 7.07
CA PRO A 672 26.88 12.44 7.10
C PRO A 672 26.69 13.61 8.07
N GLU A 673 25.62 14.39 7.85
CA GLU A 673 25.12 15.39 8.79
C GLU A 673 24.70 14.73 10.11
N ALA A 674 24.66 15.52 11.19
CA ALA A 674 24.38 15.01 12.52
C ALA A 674 23.02 14.28 12.62
N ASN A 675 22.00 14.75 11.92
CA ASN A 675 20.68 14.12 11.91
C ASN A 675 20.70 12.73 11.24
N VAL A 676 21.43 12.58 10.14
CA VAL A 676 21.60 11.28 9.45
C VAL A 676 22.49 10.34 10.26
N GLU A 677 23.54 10.85 10.90
CA GLU A 677 24.37 10.07 11.83
C GLU A 677 23.55 9.54 13.00
N TYR A 678 22.67 10.37 13.59
CA TYR A 678 21.77 9.98 14.66
C TYR A 678 20.77 8.89 14.23
N PHE A 679 20.23 9.02 13.02
CA PHE A 679 19.39 8.01 12.36
C PHE A 679 20.12 6.67 12.21
N ILE A 680 21.39 6.68 11.77
CA ILE A 680 22.20 5.46 11.61
C ILE A 680 22.40 4.79 12.98
N TYR A 681 22.73 5.52 14.04
CA TYR A 681 22.92 4.94 15.37
C TYR A 681 21.64 4.29 15.91
N GLN A 682 20.49 4.92 15.79
CA GLN A 682 19.23 4.31 16.17
C GLN A 682 18.89 3.07 15.32
N THR A 683 19.16 3.12 14.02
CA THR A 683 18.93 1.98 13.12
C THR A 683 19.78 0.78 13.55
N LEU A 684 21.05 0.97 13.86
CA LEU A 684 21.93 -0.08 14.39
C LEU A 684 21.44 -0.63 15.72
N VAL A 685 20.98 0.24 16.64
CA VAL A 685 20.43 -0.21 17.93
C VAL A 685 19.16 -1.04 17.74
N GLY A 686 18.25 -0.61 16.88
CA GLY A 686 16.96 -1.27 16.69
C GLY A 686 17.07 -2.61 15.98
N ALA A 687 17.86 -2.68 14.91
CA ALA A 687 17.89 -3.82 14.00
C ALA A 687 19.10 -4.75 14.16
N TRP A 688 19.96 -4.52 15.16
CA TRP A 688 21.13 -5.37 15.38
C TRP A 688 20.78 -6.82 15.72
N PRO A 689 21.47 -7.82 15.12
CA PRO A 689 22.56 -7.72 14.15
C PRO A 689 22.08 -7.33 12.76
N LEU A 690 22.77 -6.39 12.12
CA LEU A 690 22.44 -5.85 10.82
C LEU A 690 23.60 -6.03 9.86
N THR A 691 23.35 -6.66 8.69
CA THR A 691 24.37 -6.90 7.67
C THR A 691 24.41 -5.75 6.65
N LYS A 692 25.52 -5.66 5.90
CA LYS A 692 25.67 -4.66 4.84
C LYS A 692 24.63 -4.79 3.73
N GLU A 693 24.21 -6.04 3.44
CA GLU A 693 23.21 -6.34 2.39
C GLU A 693 21.83 -5.80 2.76
N ARG A 694 21.51 -5.71 4.04
CA ARG A 694 20.28 -5.12 4.55
C ARG A 694 20.40 -3.60 4.71
N LEU A 695 21.52 -3.13 5.25
CA LEU A 695 21.73 -1.71 5.57
C LEU A 695 21.84 -0.84 4.32
N THR A 696 22.54 -1.31 3.28
CA THR A 696 22.80 -0.51 2.07
C THR A 696 21.54 -0.07 1.33
N PRO A 697 20.61 -0.98 0.93
CA PRO A 697 19.37 -0.56 0.25
C PRO A 697 18.44 0.24 1.17
N TYR A 698 18.46 -0.03 2.46
CA TYR A 698 17.69 0.75 3.42
C TYR A 698 18.16 2.21 3.52
N LEU A 699 19.48 2.44 3.60
CA LEU A 699 20.03 3.80 3.63
C LEU A 699 19.72 4.55 2.34
N GLU A 700 19.91 3.91 1.18
CA GLU A 700 19.58 4.51 -0.11
C GLU A 700 18.12 4.99 -0.14
N LYS A 701 17.18 4.10 0.24
CA LYS A 701 15.78 4.45 0.33
C LYS A 701 15.54 5.59 1.31
N ALA A 702 16.06 5.52 2.53
CA ALA A 702 15.84 6.52 3.56
C ALA A 702 16.34 7.92 3.15
N LEU A 703 17.49 7.99 2.52
CA LEU A 703 18.09 9.26 2.05
C LEU A 703 17.27 9.87 0.91
N ARG A 704 16.84 9.04 -0.06
CA ARG A 704 16.03 9.49 -1.20
C ARG A 704 14.64 9.91 -0.77
N GLU A 705 14.03 9.20 0.19
CA GLU A 705 12.72 9.57 0.74
C GLU A 705 12.78 10.83 1.60
N ALA A 706 13.89 11.11 2.25
CA ALA A 706 14.10 12.38 2.95
C ALA A 706 14.03 13.61 2.04
N LYS A 707 14.37 13.48 0.74
CA LYS A 707 14.30 14.54 -0.29
C LYS A 707 15.01 15.84 0.11
N LEU A 708 16.10 15.74 0.87
CA LEU A 708 16.90 16.91 1.28
C LEU A 708 18.05 17.18 0.31
N ARG A 709 18.97 16.23 0.14
CA ARG A 709 20.13 16.33 -0.76
C ARG A 709 20.00 15.42 -1.98
N THR A 710 19.39 14.28 -1.82
CA THR A 710 19.13 13.29 -2.85
C THR A 710 17.64 12.93 -2.88
N SER A 711 17.14 12.47 -4.02
CA SER A 711 15.77 11.97 -4.16
C SER A 711 15.72 10.97 -5.32
N TRP A 712 14.60 10.25 -5.47
CA TRP A 712 14.37 9.36 -6.61
C TRP A 712 14.42 10.08 -7.96
N THR A 713 14.04 11.35 -7.99
CA THR A 713 14.03 12.19 -9.21
C THR A 713 15.33 12.97 -9.44
N ARG A 714 16.13 13.16 -8.39
CA ARG A 714 17.41 13.86 -8.41
C ARG A 714 18.40 13.15 -7.51
N PRO A 715 18.92 11.97 -7.92
CA PRO A 715 19.88 11.22 -7.12
C PRO A 715 21.24 11.96 -7.06
N ASP A 716 21.77 12.07 -5.83
CA ASP A 716 23.14 12.51 -5.57
C ASP A 716 23.99 11.32 -5.15
N SER A 717 24.62 10.69 -6.13
CA SER A 717 25.42 9.48 -5.91
C SER A 717 26.66 9.73 -5.03
N GLY A 718 27.21 10.96 -5.03
CA GLY A 718 28.34 11.35 -4.18
C GLY A 718 27.94 11.38 -2.71
N TYR A 719 26.82 12.03 -2.41
CA TYR A 719 26.23 12.08 -1.09
C TYR A 719 25.86 10.68 -0.58
N GLU A 720 25.10 9.92 -1.38
CA GLU A 720 24.67 8.56 -1.02
C GLU A 720 25.86 7.65 -0.74
N LYS A 721 26.94 7.78 -1.54
CA LYS A 721 28.19 7.05 -1.34
C LYS A 721 28.87 7.42 -0.02
N ALA A 722 29.00 8.72 0.28
CA ALA A 722 29.64 9.20 1.51
C ALA A 722 28.93 8.68 2.77
N VAL A 723 27.60 8.76 2.80
CA VAL A 723 26.79 8.24 3.93
C VAL A 723 26.88 6.72 4.05
N ARG A 724 26.81 6.01 2.93
CA ARG A 724 26.96 4.54 2.91
C ARG A 724 28.34 4.10 3.41
N GLU A 725 29.42 4.74 2.93
CA GLU A 725 30.78 4.41 3.37
C GLU A 725 30.97 4.66 4.86
N PHE A 726 30.43 5.74 5.41
CA PHE A 726 30.43 6.00 6.83
C PHE A 726 29.74 4.86 7.59
N ALA A 727 28.54 4.48 7.22
CA ALA A 727 27.79 3.42 7.91
C ALA A 727 28.47 2.05 7.79
N LEU A 728 29.02 1.70 6.64
CA LEU A 728 29.77 0.45 6.42
C LEU A 728 31.09 0.43 7.19
N THR A 729 31.75 1.56 7.34
CA THR A 729 32.96 1.70 8.18
C THR A 729 32.62 1.42 9.65
N LEU A 730 31.48 1.92 10.13
CA LEU A 730 31.01 1.59 11.50
C LEU A 730 30.76 0.08 11.66
N LEU A 731 30.13 -0.58 10.67
CA LEU A 731 29.92 -2.03 10.71
C LEU A 731 31.24 -2.84 10.69
N ALA A 732 32.27 -2.31 10.06
CA ALA A 732 33.59 -2.94 10.00
C ALA A 732 34.47 -2.65 11.22
N ASP A 733 34.22 -1.57 11.96
CA ASP A 733 35.00 -1.17 13.15
C ASP A 733 34.70 -2.10 14.33
N GLU A 734 35.63 -2.99 14.64
CA GLU A 734 35.49 -3.96 15.73
C GLU A 734 35.31 -3.29 17.09
N ARG A 735 35.97 -2.16 17.31
CA ARG A 735 35.85 -1.42 18.58
C ARG A 735 34.42 -0.85 18.71
N PHE A 736 33.90 -0.24 17.68
CA PHE A 736 32.54 0.26 17.69
C PHE A 736 31.52 -0.89 17.86
N ARG A 737 31.70 -2.00 17.14
CA ARG A 737 30.82 -3.18 17.31
C ARG A 737 30.81 -3.68 18.75
N ALA A 738 31.97 -3.82 19.37
CA ALA A 738 32.07 -4.24 20.76
C ALA A 738 31.37 -3.25 21.71
N GLU A 739 31.54 -1.92 21.50
CA GLU A 739 30.87 -0.89 22.31
C GLU A 739 29.33 -0.91 22.08
N LEU A 740 28.88 -1.14 20.84
CA LEU A 740 27.47 -1.29 20.49
C LEU A 740 26.88 -2.54 21.17
N GLU A 741 27.52 -3.69 21.07
CA GLU A 741 27.08 -4.94 21.66
C GLU A 741 27.06 -4.85 23.21
N GLN A 742 28.04 -4.21 23.82
CA GLN A 742 28.03 -3.92 25.25
C GLN A 742 26.85 -3.01 25.65
N PHE A 743 26.51 -2.03 24.83
CA PHE A 743 25.33 -1.19 25.06
C PHE A 743 24.05 -1.99 24.93
N LEU A 744 23.97 -2.86 23.91
CA LEU A 744 22.81 -3.68 23.58
C LEU A 744 22.58 -4.85 24.56
N ALA A 745 23.60 -5.31 25.27
CA ALA A 745 23.52 -6.46 26.18
C ALA A 745 22.32 -6.39 27.17
N PRO A 746 22.02 -5.26 27.84
CA PRO A 746 20.82 -5.13 28.67
C PRO A 746 19.55 -4.81 27.87
N LEU A 747 19.67 -4.25 26.65
CA LEU A 747 18.53 -3.83 25.83
C LEU A 747 17.90 -5.00 25.06
N ILE A 748 18.68 -5.99 24.64
CA ILE A 748 18.18 -7.15 23.91
C ILE A 748 17.16 -7.94 24.74
N PRO A 749 17.46 -8.40 25.95
CA PRO A 749 16.49 -9.13 26.78
C PRO A 749 15.28 -8.25 27.15
N ALA A 750 15.50 -6.97 27.50
CA ALA A 750 14.40 -6.05 27.79
C ALA A 750 13.49 -5.81 26.57
N GLY A 751 14.07 -5.63 25.37
CA GLY A 751 13.32 -5.49 24.11
C GLY A 751 12.51 -6.73 23.77
N ARG A 752 13.04 -7.92 24.05
CA ARG A 752 12.30 -9.18 23.88
C ARG A 752 11.12 -9.31 24.85
N ILE A 753 11.25 -8.83 26.10
CA ILE A 753 10.12 -8.77 27.03
C ILE A 753 9.05 -7.81 26.49
N ASN A 754 9.44 -6.64 25.97
CA ASN A 754 8.52 -5.75 25.26
C ASN A 754 7.85 -6.45 24.07
N GLY A 755 8.62 -7.23 23.29
CA GLY A 755 8.11 -8.05 22.18
C GLY A 755 7.08 -9.09 22.64
N LEU A 756 7.32 -9.77 23.76
CA LEU A 756 6.34 -10.69 24.35
C LEU A 756 5.10 -9.95 24.85
N SER A 757 5.27 -8.79 25.49
CA SER A 757 4.17 -7.97 26.01
C SER A 757 3.23 -7.51 24.89
N GLN A 758 3.78 -6.96 23.78
CA GLN A 758 2.94 -6.54 22.63
C GLN A 758 2.28 -7.74 21.95
N THR A 759 2.95 -8.89 21.86
CA THR A 759 2.38 -10.13 21.32
C THR A 759 1.21 -10.62 22.18
N LEU A 760 1.38 -10.66 23.50
CA LEU A 760 0.30 -11.02 24.42
C LEU A 760 -0.89 -10.06 24.31
N LEU A 761 -0.63 -8.75 24.31
CA LEU A 761 -1.68 -7.74 24.19
C LEU A 761 -2.44 -7.88 22.87
N ARG A 762 -1.76 -8.16 21.74
CA ARG A 762 -2.39 -8.47 20.45
C ARG A 762 -3.33 -9.68 20.53
N LEU A 763 -2.92 -10.72 21.26
CA LEU A 763 -3.73 -11.94 21.44
C LEU A 763 -4.98 -11.72 22.28
N VAL A 764 -5.01 -10.74 23.19
CA VAL A 764 -6.13 -10.52 24.12
C VAL A 764 -6.93 -9.25 23.85
N TYR A 765 -6.41 -8.31 23.07
CA TYR A 765 -7.14 -7.11 22.64
C TYR A 765 -8.39 -7.50 21.83
N PRO A 766 -9.50 -6.72 21.89
CA PRO A 766 -10.65 -6.95 21.02
C PRO A 766 -10.30 -6.77 19.55
N GLY A 767 -10.35 -7.85 18.80
CA GLY A 767 -9.96 -7.89 17.39
C GLY A 767 -9.47 -9.26 16.96
N VAL A 768 -9.01 -9.32 15.71
CA VAL A 768 -8.45 -10.50 15.05
C VAL A 768 -6.93 -10.31 14.90
N PRO A 769 -6.11 -11.00 15.68
CA PRO A 769 -4.65 -10.93 15.52
C PRO A 769 -4.22 -11.30 14.11
N ASP A 770 -3.42 -10.44 13.48
CA ASP A 770 -2.73 -10.75 12.24
C ASP A 770 -1.25 -11.02 12.54
N ILE A 771 -0.75 -12.15 12.08
CA ILE A 771 0.65 -12.54 12.21
C ILE A 771 1.28 -12.40 10.83
N TYR A 772 2.17 -11.44 10.69
CA TYR A 772 2.93 -11.28 9.46
C TYR A 772 4.00 -12.38 9.36
N GLN A 773 4.21 -12.91 8.16
CA GLN A 773 5.17 -13.98 7.89
C GLN A 773 6.52 -13.72 8.56
N GLY A 774 6.95 -14.67 9.38
CA GLY A 774 8.24 -14.61 10.09
C GLY A 774 8.21 -13.93 11.44
N SER A 775 7.15 -13.15 11.78
CA SER A 775 7.04 -12.43 13.04
C SER A 775 6.68 -13.31 14.25
N GLU A 776 6.42 -14.59 14.04
CA GLU A 776 6.28 -15.55 15.13
C GLU A 776 7.59 -15.82 15.90
N LEU A 777 8.73 -15.44 15.32
CA LEU A 777 10.02 -15.28 15.99
C LEU A 777 10.36 -13.80 16.09
N TRP A 778 11.61 -13.45 16.44
CA TRP A 778 12.02 -12.04 16.55
C TRP A 778 12.08 -11.37 15.17
N ASP A 779 11.27 -10.35 14.98
CA ASP A 779 11.21 -9.55 13.74
C ASP A 779 11.98 -8.23 13.92
N LEU A 780 13.21 -8.21 13.41
CA LEU A 780 14.08 -7.03 13.37
C LEU A 780 14.19 -6.45 11.95
N SER A 781 13.17 -6.60 11.14
CA SER A 781 13.15 -6.05 9.78
C SER A 781 13.05 -4.52 9.78
N LEU A 782 13.56 -3.94 8.70
CA LEU A 782 13.42 -2.55 8.31
C LEU A 782 12.32 -2.44 7.25
N VAL A 783 12.07 -1.26 6.70
CA VAL A 783 11.07 -1.05 5.65
C VAL A 783 11.39 -1.90 4.40
N ASP A 784 10.39 -2.07 3.54
CA ASP A 784 10.57 -2.77 2.25
C ASP A 784 11.81 -2.25 1.46
N PRO A 785 12.54 -3.14 0.80
CA PRO A 785 12.29 -4.57 0.59
C PRO A 785 12.68 -5.49 1.75
N ASP A 786 13.27 -4.99 2.84
CA ASP A 786 13.81 -5.80 3.93
C ASP A 786 12.73 -6.61 4.69
N ASN A 787 11.55 -6.04 4.91
CA ASN A 787 10.41 -6.73 5.55
C ASN A 787 9.70 -7.75 4.62
N ARG A 788 10.10 -7.84 3.35
CA ARG A 788 9.57 -8.80 2.35
C ARG A 788 10.56 -9.90 2.00
N ARG A 789 11.65 -10.03 2.76
CA ARG A 789 12.64 -11.10 2.58
C ARG A 789 12.03 -12.50 2.72
N PRO A 790 12.61 -13.53 2.07
CA PRO A 790 12.22 -14.92 2.27
C PRO A 790 12.23 -15.32 3.75
N VAL A 791 11.23 -16.12 4.15
CA VAL A 791 11.12 -16.68 5.50
C VAL A 791 11.55 -18.15 5.46
N ASP A 792 12.45 -18.55 6.35
CA ASP A 792 12.81 -19.96 6.55
C ASP A 792 11.70 -20.67 7.34
N PHE A 793 10.66 -21.13 6.62
CA PHE A 793 9.56 -21.87 7.22
C PHE A 793 9.97 -23.25 7.73
N ALA A 794 10.97 -23.89 7.09
CA ALA A 794 11.46 -25.20 7.54
C ALA A 794 12.08 -25.11 8.95
N HIS A 795 12.83 -24.03 9.23
CA HIS A 795 13.34 -23.78 10.58
C HIS A 795 12.19 -23.61 11.59
N ARG A 796 11.17 -22.83 11.26
CA ARG A 796 10.00 -22.57 12.12
C ARG A 796 9.19 -23.83 12.40
N GLN A 797 8.99 -24.67 11.39
CA GLN A 797 8.34 -25.98 11.56
C GLN A 797 9.09 -26.86 12.54
N ARG A 798 10.44 -26.93 12.43
CA ARG A 798 11.26 -27.69 13.39
C ARG A 798 11.14 -27.15 14.81
N LEU A 799 11.14 -25.81 14.98
CA LEU A 799 10.97 -25.18 16.29
C LEU A 799 9.60 -25.47 16.88
N LEU A 800 8.53 -25.34 16.09
CA LEU A 800 7.15 -25.60 16.54
C LEU A 800 6.98 -27.05 16.96
N ALA A 801 7.48 -28.02 16.19
CA ALA A 801 7.43 -29.46 16.51
C ALA A 801 8.17 -29.82 17.82
N ARG A 802 9.20 -29.07 18.20
CA ARG A 802 9.95 -29.27 19.46
C ARG A 802 9.25 -28.70 20.70
N LEU A 803 8.41 -27.68 20.55
CA LEU A 803 7.79 -27.00 21.69
C LEU A 803 7.09 -27.94 22.70
N PRO A 804 6.29 -28.95 22.26
CA PRO A 804 5.62 -29.86 23.20
C PRO A 804 6.55 -30.71 24.05
N THR A 805 7.83 -30.81 23.67
CA THR A 805 8.85 -31.63 24.40
C THR A 805 9.66 -30.81 25.42
N LEU A 806 9.45 -29.50 25.49
CA LEU A 806 10.21 -28.58 26.31
C LEU A 806 9.35 -28.08 27.48
N ASN A 807 9.95 -27.95 28.63
CA ASN A 807 9.35 -27.25 29.77
C ASN A 807 9.54 -25.71 29.66
N PRO A 808 8.83 -24.90 30.44
CA PRO A 808 8.92 -23.43 30.36
C PRO A 808 10.33 -22.88 30.56
N GLU A 809 11.14 -23.49 31.44
CA GLU A 809 12.52 -23.07 31.69
C GLU A 809 13.42 -23.31 30.48
N GLN A 810 13.26 -24.47 29.82
CA GLN A 810 13.98 -24.81 28.59
C GLN A 810 13.57 -23.90 27.41
N ILE A 811 12.30 -23.48 27.38
CA ILE A 811 11.80 -22.52 26.37
C ILE A 811 12.45 -21.14 26.63
N MET A 812 12.48 -20.69 27.90
CA MET A 812 13.08 -19.41 28.29
C MET A 812 14.59 -19.38 28.06
N ALA A 813 15.29 -20.48 28.28
CA ALA A 813 16.72 -20.60 27.99
C ALA A 813 17.07 -20.43 26.51
N ARG A 814 16.08 -20.59 25.62
CA ARG A 814 16.23 -20.42 24.16
C ARG A 814 15.60 -19.11 23.63
N MET A 815 15.72 -18.08 24.46
CA MET A 815 15.23 -16.73 24.12
C MET A 815 15.84 -16.20 22.82
N ASP A 816 17.10 -16.53 22.50
CA ASP A 816 17.77 -16.11 21.27
C ASP A 816 17.16 -16.71 20.02
N GLU A 817 16.65 -17.94 20.09
CA GLU A 817 15.96 -18.64 18.99
C GLU A 817 14.51 -18.14 18.78
N GLY A 818 13.97 -17.34 19.71
CA GLY A 818 12.58 -16.85 19.63
C GLY A 818 11.53 -17.83 20.17
N LEU A 819 11.94 -18.95 20.80
CA LEU A 819 11.01 -19.96 21.31
C LEU A 819 9.97 -19.39 22.29
N PRO A 820 10.28 -18.46 23.22
CA PRO A 820 9.27 -17.89 24.10
C PRO A 820 8.16 -17.16 23.36
N LYS A 821 8.47 -16.47 22.25
CA LYS A 821 7.46 -15.79 21.43
C LYS A 821 6.58 -16.79 20.66
N LEU A 822 7.20 -17.80 20.07
CA LEU A 822 6.49 -18.88 19.37
C LEU A 822 5.58 -19.67 20.32
N TRP A 823 6.05 -19.93 21.56
CA TRP A 823 5.26 -20.58 22.61
C TRP A 823 4.05 -19.74 23.02
N LEU A 824 4.26 -18.46 23.31
CA LEU A 824 3.19 -17.53 23.65
C LEU A 824 2.13 -17.46 22.53
N LEU A 825 2.56 -17.33 21.27
CA LEU A 825 1.65 -17.32 20.11
C LEU A 825 0.85 -18.62 20.05
N ARG A 826 1.50 -19.78 20.11
CA ARG A 826 0.83 -21.09 20.06
C ARG A 826 -0.19 -21.22 21.18
N GLN A 827 0.18 -20.95 22.42
CA GLN A 827 -0.75 -21.06 23.57
C GLN A 827 -1.94 -20.09 23.44
N GLY A 828 -1.68 -18.85 23.07
CA GLY A 828 -2.73 -17.84 22.92
C GLY A 828 -3.67 -18.12 21.75
N LEU A 829 -3.16 -18.59 20.61
CA LEU A 829 -3.97 -18.96 19.44
C LEU A 829 -4.85 -20.19 19.73
N HIS A 830 -4.28 -21.21 20.41
CA HIS A 830 -5.07 -22.38 20.82
C HIS A 830 -6.14 -22.02 21.88
N LEU A 831 -5.83 -21.11 22.80
CA LEU A 831 -6.82 -20.57 23.73
C LEU A 831 -7.95 -19.86 22.96
N ARG A 832 -7.62 -18.98 22.03
CA ARG A 832 -8.62 -18.29 21.20
C ARG A 832 -9.49 -19.23 20.38
N ARG A 833 -8.94 -20.35 19.89
CA ARG A 833 -9.72 -21.37 19.14
C ARG A 833 -10.73 -22.11 20.04
N ARG A 834 -10.29 -22.59 21.22
CA ARG A 834 -11.17 -23.36 22.09
C ARG A 834 -12.15 -22.49 22.90
N ARG A 835 -11.84 -21.19 23.07
CA ARG A 835 -12.68 -20.22 23.81
C ARG A 835 -13.06 -19.03 22.90
N SER A 836 -13.40 -19.29 21.65
CA SER A 836 -13.68 -18.25 20.66
C SER A 836 -14.77 -17.27 21.09
N GLU A 837 -15.70 -17.70 21.92
CA GLU A 837 -16.78 -16.90 22.48
C GLU A 837 -16.27 -15.73 23.37
N LEU A 838 -15.10 -15.87 23.98
CA LEU A 838 -14.51 -14.83 24.84
C LEU A 838 -13.84 -13.70 24.04
N PHE A 839 -13.49 -13.96 22.78
CA PHE A 839 -12.72 -13.02 21.95
C PHE A 839 -13.57 -12.34 20.86
N GLY A 840 -14.81 -12.79 20.68
CA GLY A 840 -15.77 -12.18 19.76
C GLY A 840 -16.47 -10.95 20.35
N SER A 841 -17.53 -10.50 19.68
CA SER A 841 -18.32 -9.31 20.05
C SER A 841 -19.01 -9.43 21.43
N ARG A 842 -19.25 -10.67 21.87
CA ARG A 842 -19.88 -10.94 23.19
C ARG A 842 -18.87 -11.15 24.32
N GLY A 843 -17.56 -11.21 23.99
CA GLY A 843 -16.50 -11.35 24.99
C GLY A 843 -16.27 -10.04 25.73
N GLY A 844 -16.38 -10.04 27.06
CA GLY A 844 -16.13 -8.85 27.89
C GLY A 844 -14.65 -8.43 27.88
N TYR A 845 -14.40 -7.15 28.19
CA TYR A 845 -13.06 -6.61 28.44
C TYR A 845 -13.09 -5.74 29.70
N ARG A 846 -12.22 -6.02 30.67
CA ARG A 846 -12.10 -5.25 31.89
C ARG A 846 -10.63 -5.04 32.27
N PRO A 847 -10.21 -3.80 32.54
CA PRO A 847 -8.88 -3.52 33.10
C PRO A 847 -8.70 -4.18 34.49
N LEU A 848 -7.49 -4.64 34.77
CA LEU A 848 -7.06 -5.04 36.11
C LEU A 848 -5.89 -4.14 36.51
N ASN A 849 -6.04 -3.46 37.66
CA ASN A 849 -5.04 -2.50 38.10
C ASN A 849 -4.15 -3.13 39.18
N ALA A 850 -2.85 -3.11 38.94
CA ALA A 850 -1.86 -3.48 39.96
C ALA A 850 -1.65 -2.33 40.95
N THR A 851 -1.42 -2.70 42.21
CA THR A 851 -1.10 -1.78 43.31
C THR A 851 0.37 -1.94 43.72
N GLY A 852 0.94 -0.96 44.44
CA GLY A 852 2.33 -0.97 44.88
C GLY A 852 3.27 -0.15 43.99
N LYS A 853 4.57 -0.12 44.35
CA LYS A 853 5.57 0.81 43.78
C LYS A 853 5.83 0.66 42.31
N LYS A 854 5.56 -0.51 41.74
CA LYS A 854 5.78 -0.83 40.31
C LYS A 854 4.46 -1.11 39.55
N GLY A 855 3.30 -0.67 40.08
CA GLY A 855 2.01 -0.92 39.47
C GLY A 855 1.90 -0.38 38.02
N GLN A 856 2.49 0.79 37.75
CA GLN A 856 2.54 1.41 36.42
C GLN A 856 3.33 0.62 35.35
N HIS A 857 4.14 -0.34 35.78
CA HIS A 857 4.93 -1.20 34.89
C HIS A 857 4.16 -2.44 34.42
N LEU A 858 2.89 -2.62 34.81
CA LEU A 858 2.04 -3.73 34.38
C LEU A 858 0.80 -3.20 33.67
N VAL A 859 0.53 -3.75 32.49
CA VAL A 859 -0.76 -3.66 31.83
C VAL A 859 -1.46 -5.01 31.99
N ALA A 860 -2.62 -5.02 32.64
CA ALA A 860 -3.35 -6.25 32.87
C ALA A 860 -4.83 -6.10 32.52
N CYS A 861 -5.43 -7.13 31.96
CA CYS A 861 -6.84 -7.16 31.62
C CYS A 861 -7.48 -8.53 31.82
N LEU A 862 -8.79 -8.52 31.97
CA LEU A 862 -9.65 -9.70 32.04
C LEU A 862 -10.52 -9.76 30.78
N ARG A 863 -10.52 -10.90 30.12
CA ARG A 863 -11.38 -11.21 28.96
C ARG A 863 -12.49 -12.21 29.36
N GLY A 864 -13.74 -11.82 29.14
CA GLY A 864 -14.90 -12.69 29.33
C GLY A 864 -14.99 -13.39 30.69
N GLU A 865 -14.52 -12.74 31.76
CA GLU A 865 -14.46 -13.26 33.14
C GLU A 865 -13.65 -14.60 33.29
N ALA A 866 -12.90 -15.01 32.25
CA ALA A 866 -12.25 -16.31 32.21
C ALA A 866 -10.77 -16.29 31.77
N VAL A 867 -10.25 -15.19 31.22
CA VAL A 867 -8.84 -15.09 30.77
C VAL A 867 -8.21 -13.81 31.29
N ILE A 868 -7.07 -13.94 31.95
CA ILE A 868 -6.26 -12.80 32.44
C ILE A 868 -4.96 -12.72 31.62
N ALA A 869 -4.64 -11.53 31.15
CA ALA A 869 -3.34 -11.21 30.54
C ALA A 869 -2.55 -10.25 31.41
N LEU A 870 -1.24 -10.50 31.54
CA LEU A 870 -0.29 -9.73 32.34
C LEU A 870 0.90 -9.36 31.45
N ALA A 871 1.01 -8.09 31.06
CA ALA A 871 2.04 -7.59 30.15
C ALA A 871 2.89 -6.50 30.83
N PRO A 872 4.17 -6.75 31.09
CA PRO A 872 5.11 -5.72 31.54
C PRO A 872 5.31 -4.61 30.50
N ARG A 873 5.60 -3.42 30.99
CA ARG A 873 6.04 -2.26 30.20
C ARG A 873 7.12 -1.50 30.98
N LEU A 874 7.88 -0.63 30.28
CA LEU A 874 8.98 0.14 30.87
C LEU A 874 9.94 -0.79 31.65
N VAL A 875 10.43 -1.79 30.94
CA VAL A 875 11.10 -2.96 31.54
C VAL A 875 12.45 -2.63 32.18
N LEU A 876 13.19 -1.66 31.64
CA LEU A 876 14.45 -1.20 32.21
C LEU A 876 14.22 -0.53 33.59
N GLY A 877 13.10 0.21 33.71
CA GLY A 877 12.69 0.83 34.98
C GLY A 877 12.32 -0.17 36.06
N LEU A 878 11.95 -1.41 35.75
CA LEU A 878 11.70 -2.48 36.71
C LEU A 878 13.01 -2.95 37.41
N ARG A 879 14.14 -2.91 36.71
CA ARG A 879 15.43 -3.45 37.18
C ARG A 879 15.29 -4.88 37.71
N GLY A 880 14.45 -5.71 37.07
CA GLY A 880 14.17 -7.08 37.47
C GLY A 880 13.36 -7.27 38.76
N ALA A 881 12.87 -6.21 39.40
CA ALA A 881 12.20 -6.30 40.69
C ALA A 881 10.80 -5.66 40.70
N TRP A 882 9.78 -6.47 40.94
CA TRP A 882 8.40 -6.05 41.15
C TRP A 882 8.12 -5.47 42.56
N ARG A 883 9.07 -5.62 43.48
CA ARG A 883 8.97 -5.15 44.87
C ARG A 883 7.67 -5.60 45.55
N ASP A 884 6.88 -4.69 46.09
CA ASP A 884 5.62 -4.89 46.79
C ASP A 884 4.39 -4.93 45.85
N THR A 885 4.61 -4.93 44.53
CA THR A 885 3.53 -4.84 43.53
C THR A 885 2.64 -6.08 43.56
N ARG A 886 1.33 -5.85 43.64
CA ARG A 886 0.30 -6.89 43.73
C ARG A 886 -0.79 -6.66 42.69
N LEU A 887 -1.38 -7.76 42.24
CA LEU A 887 -2.59 -7.78 41.43
C LEU A 887 -3.63 -8.63 42.16
N THR A 888 -4.88 -8.13 42.20
CA THR A 888 -6.00 -8.92 42.76
C THR A 888 -6.64 -9.71 41.63
N LEU A 889 -6.44 -11.03 41.68
CA LEU A 889 -7.12 -11.95 40.74
C LEU A 889 -8.60 -12.11 41.14
N PRO A 890 -9.56 -12.14 40.16
CA PRO A 890 -10.94 -12.46 40.46
C PRO A 890 -11.09 -13.83 41.16
N PRO A 891 -12.22 -14.08 41.89
CA PRO A 891 -12.45 -15.34 42.57
C PRO A 891 -12.41 -16.56 41.63
N GLY A 892 -11.84 -17.67 42.11
CA GLY A 892 -11.69 -18.93 41.36
C GLY A 892 -10.25 -19.42 41.29
N SER A 893 -10.04 -20.52 40.60
CA SER A 893 -8.72 -21.09 40.30
C SER A 893 -8.29 -20.67 38.89
N TRP A 894 -7.03 -20.29 38.75
CA TRP A 894 -6.42 -19.73 37.54
C TRP A 894 -5.19 -20.52 37.15
N HIS A 895 -5.20 -21.09 35.94
CA HIS A 895 -4.08 -21.84 35.37
C HIS A 895 -3.28 -20.95 34.42
N ASN A 896 -1.97 -20.83 34.65
CA ASN A 896 -1.10 -20.10 33.72
C ASN A 896 -0.68 -21.01 32.54
N LEU A 897 -1.20 -20.71 31.37
CA LEU A 897 -0.97 -21.49 30.15
C LEU A 897 0.48 -21.50 29.67
N LEU A 898 1.32 -20.56 30.16
CA LEU A 898 2.72 -20.43 29.76
C LEU A 898 3.67 -21.22 30.66
N THR A 899 3.30 -21.37 31.94
CA THR A 899 4.16 -22.01 32.97
C THR A 899 3.59 -23.29 33.52
N GLY A 900 2.28 -23.53 33.40
CA GLY A 900 1.59 -24.66 34.01
C GLY A 900 1.27 -24.47 35.49
N GLU A 901 1.55 -23.30 36.07
CA GLU A 901 1.29 -23.00 37.48
C GLU A 901 -0.17 -22.64 37.74
N ASP A 902 -0.69 -23.04 38.91
CA ASP A 902 -2.03 -22.72 39.36
C ASP A 902 -2.03 -21.63 40.45
N PHE A 903 -2.99 -20.70 40.34
CA PHE A 903 -3.17 -19.61 41.31
C PHE A 903 -4.62 -19.52 41.78
N VAL A 904 -4.85 -19.33 43.07
CA VAL A 904 -6.18 -19.06 43.63
C VAL A 904 -6.46 -17.55 43.57
N GLY A 905 -7.72 -17.13 43.35
CA GLY A 905 -8.13 -15.74 43.39
C GLY A 905 -7.71 -15.00 44.66
N GLY A 906 -7.78 -13.65 44.62
CA GLY A 906 -7.30 -12.78 45.69
C GLY A 906 -5.99 -12.05 45.34
N PRO A 907 -5.44 -11.23 46.27
CA PRO A 907 -4.23 -10.45 46.00
C PRO A 907 -2.97 -11.34 45.89
N ARG A 908 -2.32 -11.26 44.72
CA ARG A 908 -1.09 -12.00 44.42
C ARG A 908 0.07 -11.04 44.16
N ARG A 909 1.30 -11.41 44.53
CA ARG A 909 2.49 -10.65 44.11
C ARG A 909 2.72 -10.84 42.60
N VAL A 910 2.93 -9.76 41.88
CA VAL A 910 3.23 -9.83 40.45
C VAL A 910 4.52 -10.62 40.17
N ALA A 911 5.51 -10.53 41.08
CA ALA A 911 6.72 -11.34 41.01
C ALA A 911 6.45 -12.86 41.03
N ALA A 912 5.39 -13.33 41.70
CA ALA A 912 5.03 -14.75 41.69
C ALA A 912 4.28 -15.14 40.40
N LEU A 913 3.45 -14.25 39.88
CA LEU A 913 2.70 -14.49 38.66
C LEU A 913 3.57 -14.52 37.38
N LEU A 914 4.71 -13.81 37.41
CA LEU A 914 5.65 -13.64 36.31
C LEU A 914 7.06 -14.18 36.60
N GLY A 915 7.20 -15.08 37.60
CA GLY A 915 8.51 -15.56 38.03
C GLY A 915 9.22 -16.45 37.03
N CYS A 916 8.48 -17.34 36.36
CA CYS A 916 9.03 -18.31 35.42
C CYS A 916 8.95 -17.83 33.97
N PHE A 917 8.02 -16.92 33.65
CA PHE A 917 7.83 -16.37 32.31
C PHE A 917 7.51 -14.87 32.42
N PRO A 918 8.12 -14.00 31.58
CA PRO A 918 8.03 -12.55 31.77
C PRO A 918 6.65 -11.94 31.44
N VAL A 919 5.73 -12.69 30.84
CA VAL A 919 4.33 -12.32 30.63
C VAL A 919 3.41 -13.42 31.16
N GLY A 920 2.16 -13.12 31.49
CA GLY A 920 1.21 -14.11 32.03
C GLY A 920 -0.05 -14.22 31.21
N LEU A 921 -0.45 -15.45 30.90
CA LEU A 921 -1.73 -15.77 30.26
C LEU A 921 -2.43 -16.83 31.10
N LEU A 922 -3.40 -16.38 31.90
CA LEU A 922 -4.10 -17.24 32.86
C LEU A 922 -5.51 -17.55 32.36
N GLU A 923 -5.90 -18.80 32.42
CA GLU A 923 -7.26 -19.26 32.12
C GLU A 923 -7.94 -19.74 33.41
N LYS A 924 -9.18 -19.33 33.62
CA LYS A 924 -9.99 -19.76 34.76
C LYS A 924 -10.33 -21.23 34.62
N GLN A 925 -10.02 -22.02 35.65
CA GLN A 925 -10.39 -23.45 35.67
C GLN A 925 -11.92 -23.58 35.92
N PRO A 926 -12.57 -24.58 35.35
CA PRO A 926 -13.95 -24.93 35.73
C PRO A 926 -14.01 -25.25 37.22
N THR A 927 -15.02 -24.76 37.91
CA THR A 927 -15.29 -25.09 39.31
C THR A 927 -15.89 -26.48 39.43
#